data_ba98d4bb83a32accff92c3cf2d9f9c52
#
_entry.id   ba98d4bb83a32accff92c3cf2d9f9c52
#
_cell.length_a   1.000
_cell.length_b   1.000
_cell.length_c   1.000
_cell.angle_alpha   90.00
_cell.angle_beta   90.00
_cell.angle_gamma   90.00
#
_symmetry.space_group_name_H-M   'P 1'
#
loop_
_entity.id
_entity.type
_entity.pdbx_description
1 polymer ?
#
loop_
_entity_poly.entity_id
_entity_poly.type
_entity_poly.pdbx_seq_one_letter_code
_entity_poly.pdbx_strand_id
1 'polypeptide(L)'
;MRSAATRRLPRKVFRDRREAGRALAGLLSAYRDRRDVVVLGLARGGIPVAWEVAAALHAPLDAFIVRKLGAPGHEEFAVGALAGGGRVVVNDDVIRALRVSPQQLRDITEREARELIRRESTYRGGRAPLDVTGKTVILVDDGLATGASMLAAVQALRENDLRHIVIAVPAAPESTCREFASIVDDVVCASMPTPFLAVGDSFWDFTQVSDAEVREYLATPTTGAAVTRSITEPTPAEVLDREAIDSRGGVPPFEALDEIIGDARIVLIGESSHGTHEFYDARAAISKWLIAEKGFCAVAAEADWPDAYRVNRYVQGRSSDGSAEEALRGFERFPAWMWRNVVVRDFVQWLRRHNEGLLPERRSTGFYGLDLYSLHRSMHEVIGYLDKVDPHAAARARVRYACFDHASPDDGQAYGYAAAFGAGLSCEREAIEQLVDMQRNALSHARRDGLEASDEQFYAQQNALTVRNAEEYYRSMFSGRVTSWNLRDRHMAQTLEALLTHQDRGNFGPDARIIVWAHNSHVGDARATEVGADGQLTLGQLVRERYGEAVRLIGMTTYTGTVTAATEWGGVAERKVIRPALGGSLEELMHETRRPAFLVSPLISRGAVEPLSTVRLSRAIGVIYQPATERDSHYYHVRPSEQFDAIIHVDHTRALEPLELDSVWVAGETPETYPSGL
;
A
#
# COMPACT_ATOMS: atom_id res chain seq x y z
N MET A 1 25.13 -4.74 -33.84
CA MET A 1 24.06 -5.24 -32.98
C MET A 1 23.56 -4.07 -32.15
N ARG A 2 22.38 -3.53 -32.44
CA ARG A 2 21.82 -2.36 -31.73
C ARG A 2 21.03 -2.86 -30.53
N SER A 3 21.43 -2.42 -29.34
CA SER A 3 20.75 -2.65 -28.07
C SER A 3 19.29 -2.16 -28.16
N ALA A 4 18.35 -3.03 -27.85
CA ALA A 4 16.95 -2.69 -27.71
C ALA A 4 16.81 -1.81 -26.47
N ALA A 5 16.50 -0.53 -26.66
CA ALA A 5 16.19 0.39 -25.60
C ALA A 5 14.86 -0.07 -24.95
N THR A 6 14.92 -0.53 -23.73
CA THR A 6 13.76 -0.83 -22.89
C THR A 6 12.95 0.49 -22.71
N ARG A 7 11.76 0.55 -23.28
CA ARG A 7 10.82 1.67 -23.05
C ARG A 7 10.40 1.63 -21.57
N ARG A 8 10.89 2.60 -20.79
CA ARG A 8 10.39 2.83 -19.44
C ARG A 8 8.99 3.43 -19.52
N LEU A 9 8.04 2.88 -18.78
CA LEU A 9 6.70 3.45 -18.63
C LEU A 9 6.80 4.82 -17.92
N PRO A 10 5.89 5.78 -18.21
CA PRO A 10 5.88 7.07 -17.53
C PRO A 10 5.64 6.87 -16.03
N ARG A 11 6.48 7.49 -15.19
CA ARG A 11 6.35 7.44 -13.73
C ARG A 11 5.36 8.50 -13.26
N LYS A 12 4.38 8.12 -12.44
CA LYS A 12 3.62 9.07 -11.63
C LYS A 12 4.58 9.73 -10.63
N VAL A 13 4.73 11.05 -10.72
CA VAL A 13 5.74 11.80 -9.98
C VAL A 13 5.14 12.45 -8.74
N PHE A 14 3.84 12.84 -8.80
CA PHE A 14 3.15 13.60 -7.76
C PHE A 14 1.95 12.82 -7.23
N ARG A 15 1.72 12.90 -5.93
CA ARG A 15 0.52 12.34 -5.30
C ARG A 15 -0.73 13.06 -5.83
N ASP A 16 -0.72 14.37 -5.75
CA ASP A 16 -1.83 15.24 -6.09
C ASP A 16 -1.31 16.60 -6.61
N ARG A 17 -2.23 17.49 -7.00
CA ARG A 17 -1.90 18.83 -7.48
C ARG A 17 -1.24 19.71 -6.42
N ARG A 18 -1.50 19.48 -5.12
CA ARG A 18 -0.88 20.27 -4.06
C ARG A 18 0.58 19.89 -3.86
N GLU A 19 0.91 18.60 -3.84
CA GLU A 19 2.31 18.14 -3.80
C GLU A 19 3.08 18.68 -5.01
N ALA A 20 2.48 18.59 -6.20
CA ALA A 20 3.06 19.13 -7.41
C ALA A 20 3.31 20.66 -7.32
N GLY A 21 2.38 21.39 -6.71
CA GLY A 21 2.51 22.82 -6.46
C GLY A 21 3.65 23.16 -5.51
N ARG A 22 3.84 22.36 -4.43
CA ARG A 22 4.96 22.55 -3.50
C ARG A 22 6.31 22.27 -4.16
N ALA A 23 6.41 21.21 -4.96
CA ALA A 23 7.63 20.92 -5.72
C ALA A 23 7.96 22.04 -6.70
N LEU A 24 6.95 22.54 -7.42
CA LEU A 24 7.10 23.64 -8.37
C LEU A 24 7.52 24.96 -7.67
N ALA A 25 6.95 25.25 -6.50
CA ALA A 25 7.29 26.41 -5.68
C ALA A 25 8.77 26.44 -5.25
N GLY A 26 9.36 25.26 -4.97
CA GLY A 26 10.80 25.14 -4.70
C GLY A 26 11.67 25.63 -5.86
N LEU A 27 11.28 25.33 -7.11
CA LEU A 27 11.99 25.76 -8.32
C LEU A 27 11.80 27.24 -8.61
N LEU A 28 10.74 27.86 -8.08
CA LEU A 28 10.39 29.27 -8.26
C LEU A 28 10.89 30.17 -7.12
N SER A 29 11.75 29.66 -6.23
CA SER A 29 12.22 30.38 -5.03
C SER A 29 12.84 31.76 -5.32
N ALA A 30 13.40 32.00 -6.50
CA ALA A 30 13.93 33.29 -6.94
C ALA A 30 12.84 34.39 -7.05
N TYR A 31 11.57 34.02 -7.10
CA TYR A 31 10.42 34.95 -7.17
C TYR A 31 9.80 35.24 -5.79
N ARG A 32 10.29 34.63 -4.70
CA ARG A 32 9.75 34.81 -3.36
C ARG A 32 9.89 36.25 -2.86
N ASP A 33 8.86 36.73 -2.16
CA ASP A 33 8.79 38.05 -1.53
C ASP A 33 8.91 39.26 -2.51
N ARG A 34 8.76 39.00 -3.79
CA ARG A 34 8.78 40.05 -4.79
C ARG A 34 7.42 40.74 -4.94
N ARG A 35 7.35 42.04 -4.78
CA ARG A 35 6.11 42.84 -4.87
C ARG A 35 5.57 43.00 -6.31
N ASP A 36 6.38 42.72 -7.28
CA ASP A 36 6.02 42.77 -8.70
C ASP A 36 5.58 41.41 -9.26
N VAL A 37 5.42 40.37 -8.42
CA VAL A 37 4.99 39.04 -8.83
C VAL A 37 3.51 38.81 -8.55
N VAL A 38 2.80 38.23 -9.51
CA VAL A 38 1.41 37.76 -9.42
C VAL A 38 1.35 36.34 -9.96
N VAL A 39 0.63 35.46 -9.26
CA VAL A 39 0.41 34.08 -9.72
C VAL A 39 -0.99 33.98 -10.30
N LEU A 40 -1.10 33.45 -11.52
CA LEU A 40 -2.36 33.19 -12.20
C LEU A 40 -2.50 31.69 -12.44
N GLY A 41 -3.51 31.05 -11.84
CA GLY A 41 -3.81 29.64 -12.07
C GLY A 41 -4.80 29.45 -13.22
N LEU A 42 -4.49 28.57 -14.17
CA LEU A 42 -5.45 28.18 -15.20
C LEU A 42 -6.57 27.35 -14.59
N ALA A 43 -7.80 27.83 -14.72
CA ALA A 43 -8.95 27.16 -14.11
C ALA A 43 -9.43 25.97 -15.00
N ARG A 44 -9.70 24.80 -14.37
CA ARG A 44 -9.82 24.56 -12.92
C ARG A 44 -8.56 23.87 -12.34
N GLY A 45 -7.94 22.93 -13.07
CA GLY A 45 -6.89 22.04 -12.58
C GLY A 45 -5.64 22.75 -12.06
N GLY A 46 -5.26 23.88 -12.70
CA GLY A 46 -4.10 24.67 -12.28
C GLY A 46 -4.27 25.45 -10.97
N ILE A 47 -5.50 25.63 -10.45
CA ILE A 47 -5.75 26.45 -9.24
C ILE A 47 -5.12 25.85 -7.97
N PRO A 48 -5.28 24.55 -7.65
CA PRO A 48 -4.61 23.96 -6.47
C PRO A 48 -3.08 24.06 -6.54
N VAL A 49 -2.50 23.87 -7.73
CA VAL A 49 -1.05 24.02 -7.96
C VAL A 49 -0.61 25.47 -7.75
N ALA A 50 -1.34 26.42 -8.36
CA ALA A 50 -1.08 27.85 -8.28
C ALA A 50 -1.20 28.38 -6.85
N TRP A 51 -2.10 27.84 -6.04
CA TRP A 51 -2.26 28.24 -4.64
C TRP A 51 -1.02 27.89 -3.82
N GLU A 52 -0.48 26.68 -3.95
CA GLU A 52 0.76 26.27 -3.27
C GLU A 52 1.96 27.13 -3.71
N VAL A 53 2.06 27.43 -5.01
CA VAL A 53 3.09 28.32 -5.54
C VAL A 53 2.93 29.73 -4.96
N ALA A 54 1.74 30.31 -5.03
CA ALA A 54 1.47 31.65 -4.54
C ALA A 54 1.72 31.81 -3.03
N ALA A 55 1.28 30.80 -2.24
CA ALA A 55 1.52 30.77 -0.79
C ALA A 55 3.01 30.71 -0.46
N ALA A 56 3.79 29.86 -1.12
CA ALA A 56 5.22 29.73 -0.90
C ALA A 56 6.03 30.97 -1.36
N LEU A 57 5.55 31.69 -2.38
CA LEU A 57 6.17 32.92 -2.89
C LEU A 57 5.70 34.16 -2.16
N HIS A 58 4.68 34.09 -1.31
CA HIS A 58 3.95 35.19 -0.70
C HIS A 58 3.40 36.17 -1.75
N ALA A 59 2.92 35.63 -2.88
CA ALA A 59 2.43 36.41 -4.02
C ALA A 59 0.88 36.36 -4.09
N PRO A 60 0.23 37.41 -4.64
CA PRO A 60 -1.21 37.39 -4.90
C PRO A 60 -1.58 36.30 -5.91
N LEU A 61 -2.74 35.65 -5.67
CA LEU A 61 -3.30 34.61 -6.55
C LEU A 61 -4.63 35.05 -7.16
N ASP A 62 -4.80 34.81 -8.47
CA ASP A 62 -6.11 34.88 -9.13
C ASP A 62 -6.28 33.73 -10.14
N ALA A 63 -7.54 33.48 -10.54
CA ALA A 63 -7.85 32.53 -11.60
C ALA A 63 -7.72 33.19 -12.98
N PHE A 64 -7.08 32.50 -13.89
CA PHE A 64 -7.10 32.86 -15.32
C PHE A 64 -7.93 31.81 -16.07
N ILE A 65 -8.99 32.26 -16.72
CA ILE A 65 -9.97 31.39 -17.37
C ILE A 65 -9.76 31.40 -18.87
N VAL A 66 -9.56 30.22 -19.42
CA VAL A 66 -9.47 30.00 -20.88
C VAL A 66 -10.53 28.99 -21.28
N ARG A 67 -11.23 29.27 -22.38
CA ARG A 67 -12.24 28.39 -22.97
C ARG A 67 -11.83 27.98 -24.36
N LYS A 68 -11.73 26.69 -24.60
CA LYS A 68 -11.46 26.12 -25.92
C LYS A 68 -12.67 26.39 -26.84
N LEU A 69 -12.43 26.89 -28.05
CA LEU A 69 -13.43 26.99 -29.11
C LEU A 69 -13.36 25.70 -29.94
N GLY A 70 -14.25 24.74 -29.69
CA GLY A 70 -14.33 23.46 -30.42
C GLY A 70 -14.94 23.64 -31.80
N ALA A 71 -14.45 22.92 -32.82
CA ALA A 71 -15.02 22.96 -34.16
C ALA A 71 -16.45 22.42 -34.19
N PRO A 72 -17.38 22.97 -34.99
CA PRO A 72 -18.74 22.46 -35.11
C PRO A 72 -18.73 21.00 -35.59
N GLY A 73 -19.37 20.09 -34.81
CA GLY A 73 -19.42 18.64 -35.11
C GLY A 73 -18.12 17.87 -34.83
N HIS A 74 -17.07 18.56 -34.36
CA HIS A 74 -15.76 18.01 -34.00
C HIS A 74 -15.22 18.78 -32.78
N GLU A 75 -15.93 18.74 -31.64
CA GLU A 75 -15.66 19.57 -30.48
C GLU A 75 -14.29 19.30 -29.84
N GLU A 76 -13.69 18.13 -30.11
CA GLU A 76 -12.32 17.78 -29.70
C GLU A 76 -11.24 18.59 -30.41
N PHE A 77 -11.51 19.07 -31.64
CA PHE A 77 -10.57 19.94 -32.39
C PHE A 77 -10.78 21.42 -32.06
N ALA A 78 -9.74 22.07 -31.54
CA ALA A 78 -9.78 23.51 -31.24
C ALA A 78 -9.60 24.34 -32.48
N VAL A 79 -10.60 25.15 -32.87
CA VAL A 79 -10.46 26.24 -33.85
C VAL A 79 -9.91 27.52 -33.25
N GLY A 80 -9.80 27.57 -31.92
CA GLY A 80 -9.26 28.68 -31.18
C GLY A 80 -9.48 28.54 -29.67
N ALA A 81 -9.25 29.63 -28.97
CA ALA A 81 -9.55 29.75 -27.53
C ALA A 81 -10.03 31.18 -27.23
N LEU A 82 -10.86 31.27 -26.19
CA LEU A 82 -11.37 32.50 -25.59
C LEU A 82 -10.76 32.63 -24.20
N ALA A 83 -10.07 33.74 -23.94
CA ALA A 83 -9.47 34.04 -22.65
C ALA A 83 -10.21 35.16 -21.91
N GLY A 84 -9.93 35.32 -20.62
CA GLY A 84 -10.48 36.41 -19.78
C GLY A 84 -10.32 37.76 -20.43
N GLY A 85 -11.33 38.62 -20.26
CA GLY A 85 -11.42 39.90 -20.96
C GLY A 85 -12.04 39.84 -22.37
N GLY A 86 -12.57 38.66 -22.77
CA GLY A 86 -13.30 38.49 -24.05
C GLY A 86 -12.41 38.30 -25.28
N ARG A 87 -11.15 37.98 -25.09
CA ARG A 87 -10.20 37.87 -26.23
C ARG A 87 -10.24 36.49 -26.87
N VAL A 88 -10.36 36.51 -28.21
CA VAL A 88 -10.42 35.31 -29.04
C VAL A 88 -9.10 35.14 -29.79
N VAL A 89 -8.48 33.98 -29.57
CA VAL A 89 -7.33 33.52 -30.34
C VAL A 89 -7.80 32.41 -31.26
N VAL A 90 -7.56 32.52 -32.57
CA VAL A 90 -8.01 31.54 -33.56
C VAL A 90 -6.84 30.83 -34.23
N ASN A 91 -7.09 29.58 -34.63
CA ASN A 91 -6.17 28.82 -35.46
C ASN A 91 -6.67 28.79 -36.90
N ASP A 92 -6.14 29.68 -37.71
CA ASP A 92 -6.55 29.88 -39.13
C ASP A 92 -6.36 28.61 -39.96
N ASP A 93 -5.36 27.80 -39.67
CA ASP A 93 -5.12 26.54 -40.38
C ASP A 93 -6.21 25.51 -40.12
N VAL A 94 -6.64 25.37 -38.85
CA VAL A 94 -7.74 24.49 -38.48
C VAL A 94 -9.08 25.02 -39.02
N ILE A 95 -9.31 26.32 -38.93
CA ILE A 95 -10.50 26.96 -39.51
C ILE A 95 -10.61 26.66 -41.00
N ARG A 96 -9.50 26.83 -41.76
CA ARG A 96 -9.45 26.51 -43.19
C ARG A 96 -9.63 25.02 -43.47
N ALA A 97 -8.95 24.14 -42.72
CA ALA A 97 -9.01 22.71 -42.92
C ALA A 97 -10.42 22.13 -42.66
N LEU A 98 -11.09 22.60 -41.62
CA LEU A 98 -12.44 22.17 -41.24
C LEU A 98 -13.55 23.01 -41.87
N ARG A 99 -13.20 24.00 -42.71
CA ARG A 99 -14.11 24.94 -43.42
C ARG A 99 -15.12 25.60 -42.49
N VAL A 100 -14.69 26.02 -41.30
CA VAL A 100 -15.54 26.71 -40.32
C VAL A 100 -15.90 28.08 -40.84
N SER A 101 -17.19 28.35 -40.98
CA SER A 101 -17.65 29.66 -41.47
C SER A 101 -17.53 30.74 -40.39
N PRO A 102 -17.42 32.04 -40.83
CA PRO A 102 -17.39 33.16 -39.87
C PRO A 102 -18.59 33.22 -38.94
N GLN A 103 -19.77 32.75 -39.39
CA GLN A 103 -20.97 32.71 -38.57
C GLN A 103 -20.84 31.62 -37.48
N GLN A 104 -20.43 30.43 -37.86
CA GLN A 104 -20.20 29.34 -36.88
C GLN A 104 -19.16 29.72 -35.82
N LEU A 105 -18.08 30.39 -36.24
CA LEU A 105 -17.08 30.86 -35.27
C LEU A 105 -17.66 31.89 -34.31
N ARG A 106 -18.50 32.81 -34.78
CA ARG A 106 -19.21 33.76 -33.89
C ARG A 106 -20.12 33.05 -32.89
N ASP A 107 -20.94 32.11 -33.38
CA ASP A 107 -21.92 31.38 -32.54
C ASP A 107 -21.23 30.59 -31.42
N ILE A 108 -20.09 29.95 -31.74
CA ILE A 108 -19.26 29.22 -30.75
C ILE A 108 -18.67 30.23 -29.76
N THR A 109 -18.09 31.33 -30.26
CA THR A 109 -17.46 32.34 -29.41
C THR A 109 -18.46 32.97 -28.44
N GLU A 110 -19.67 33.29 -28.89
CA GLU A 110 -20.73 33.83 -28.02
C GLU A 110 -21.20 32.85 -26.95
N ARG A 111 -21.29 31.57 -27.31
CA ARG A 111 -21.64 30.51 -26.35
C ARG A 111 -20.57 30.38 -25.26
N GLU A 112 -19.31 30.29 -25.66
CA GLU A 112 -18.20 30.17 -24.75
C GLU A 112 -17.93 31.41 -23.92
N ALA A 113 -18.22 32.61 -24.47
CA ALA A 113 -18.14 33.87 -23.76
C ALA A 113 -19.14 33.95 -22.58
N ARG A 114 -20.37 33.48 -22.77
CA ARG A 114 -21.35 33.41 -21.70
C ARG A 114 -20.89 32.51 -20.56
N GLU A 115 -20.31 31.36 -20.90
CA GLU A 115 -19.81 30.41 -19.88
C GLU A 115 -18.53 30.95 -19.20
N LEU A 116 -17.67 31.66 -19.91
CA LEU A 116 -16.49 32.34 -19.37
C LEU A 116 -16.90 33.38 -18.32
N ILE A 117 -17.84 34.26 -18.67
CA ILE A 117 -18.37 35.30 -17.76
C ILE A 117 -19.00 34.65 -16.51
N ARG A 118 -19.78 33.59 -16.71
CA ARG A 118 -20.36 32.83 -15.60
C ARG A 118 -19.30 32.33 -14.63
N ARG A 119 -18.23 31.71 -15.15
CA ARG A 119 -17.12 31.19 -14.33
C ARG A 119 -16.34 32.30 -13.65
N GLU A 120 -16.02 33.37 -14.34
CA GLU A 120 -15.34 34.52 -13.74
C GLU A 120 -16.12 35.12 -12.56
N SER A 121 -17.42 35.33 -12.74
CA SER A 121 -18.31 35.78 -11.67
C SER A 121 -18.35 34.77 -10.50
N THR A 122 -18.46 33.47 -10.80
CA THR A 122 -18.54 32.41 -9.80
C THR A 122 -17.25 32.29 -8.98
N TYR A 123 -16.08 32.35 -9.62
CA TYR A 123 -14.80 32.13 -8.94
C TYR A 123 -14.33 33.36 -8.17
N ARG A 124 -14.54 34.57 -8.70
CA ARG A 124 -14.11 35.79 -8.04
C ARG A 124 -15.07 36.29 -6.96
N GLY A 125 -16.33 35.85 -6.96
CA GLY A 125 -17.31 36.27 -5.96
C GLY A 125 -17.48 37.78 -5.88
N GLY A 126 -17.42 38.46 -7.03
CA GLY A 126 -17.56 39.93 -7.14
C GLY A 126 -16.25 40.71 -6.96
N ARG A 127 -15.11 40.05 -6.74
CA ARG A 127 -13.79 40.71 -6.71
C ARG A 127 -13.36 41.12 -8.14
N ALA A 128 -12.71 42.27 -8.25
CA ALA A 128 -12.07 42.65 -9.49
C ALA A 128 -10.87 41.74 -9.84
N PRO A 129 -10.55 41.51 -11.12
CA PRO A 129 -9.31 40.83 -11.50
C PRO A 129 -8.09 41.55 -10.93
N LEU A 130 -7.03 40.77 -10.61
CA LEU A 130 -5.75 41.39 -10.22
C LEU A 130 -5.17 42.24 -11.34
N ASP A 131 -4.66 43.42 -10.99
CA ASP A 131 -3.92 44.25 -11.92
C ASP A 131 -2.54 43.63 -12.19
N VAL A 132 -2.30 43.31 -13.45
CA VAL A 132 -1.07 42.67 -13.93
C VAL A 132 -0.11 43.67 -14.63
N THR A 133 -0.50 44.93 -14.76
CA THR A 133 0.28 45.98 -15.45
C THR A 133 1.64 46.19 -14.79
N GLY A 134 2.72 46.10 -15.54
CA GLY A 134 4.10 46.20 -15.06
C GLY A 134 4.56 45.06 -14.13
N LYS A 135 3.78 43.97 -14.03
CA LYS A 135 4.08 42.82 -13.16
C LYS A 135 4.78 41.67 -13.88
N THR A 136 5.46 40.85 -13.11
CA THR A 136 5.89 39.51 -13.52
C THR A 136 4.73 38.56 -13.22
N VAL A 137 4.14 37.98 -14.25
CA VAL A 137 3.06 37.01 -14.15
C VAL A 137 3.62 35.59 -14.19
N ILE A 138 3.39 34.81 -13.14
CA ILE A 138 3.66 33.36 -13.13
C ILE A 138 2.34 32.67 -13.48
N LEU A 139 2.25 32.12 -14.67
CA LEU A 139 1.08 31.42 -15.19
C LEU A 139 1.23 29.92 -14.90
N VAL A 140 0.32 29.34 -14.10
CA VAL A 140 0.41 27.98 -13.57
C VAL A 140 -0.74 27.13 -14.09
N ASP A 141 -0.42 25.89 -14.50
CA ASP A 141 -1.41 24.85 -14.79
C ASP A 141 -1.00 23.54 -14.11
N ASP A 142 -1.90 22.53 -14.10
CA ASP A 142 -1.61 21.19 -13.55
C ASP A 142 -0.75 20.33 -14.50
N GLY A 143 -0.47 20.78 -15.70
CA GLY A 143 0.48 20.21 -16.66
C GLY A 143 0.23 20.68 -18.08
N LEU A 144 1.20 20.45 -18.95
CA LEU A 144 1.08 20.75 -20.37
C LEU A 144 1.11 19.46 -21.20
N ALA A 145 0.04 19.19 -21.96
CA ALA A 145 0.06 18.18 -23.02
C ALA A 145 0.37 18.85 -24.37
N THR A 146 -0.65 19.37 -25.03
CA THR A 146 -0.52 20.15 -26.29
C THR A 146 -0.24 21.61 -26.05
N GLY A 147 -0.42 22.11 -24.84
CA GLY A 147 -0.21 23.52 -24.49
C GLY A 147 -1.21 24.52 -25.05
N ALA A 148 -2.28 24.07 -25.73
CA ALA A 148 -3.21 24.99 -26.41
C ALA A 148 -3.88 26.03 -25.47
N SER A 149 -4.30 25.61 -24.26
CA SER A 149 -4.86 26.52 -23.25
C SER A 149 -3.83 27.51 -22.74
N MET A 150 -2.60 27.05 -22.52
CA MET A 150 -1.47 27.88 -22.08
C MET A 150 -1.08 28.90 -23.12
N LEU A 151 -1.02 28.47 -24.38
CA LEU A 151 -0.72 29.39 -25.50
C LEU A 151 -1.75 30.52 -25.61
N ALA A 152 -3.04 30.19 -25.52
CA ALA A 152 -4.11 31.17 -25.52
C ALA A 152 -4.03 32.15 -24.34
N ALA A 153 -3.66 31.63 -23.14
CA ALA A 153 -3.45 32.46 -21.97
C ALA A 153 -2.26 33.42 -22.15
N VAL A 154 -1.13 32.95 -22.66
CA VAL A 154 0.05 33.77 -22.94
C VAL A 154 -0.27 34.86 -23.95
N GLN A 155 -0.98 34.52 -25.02
CA GLN A 155 -1.36 35.50 -26.06
C GLN A 155 -2.30 36.57 -25.50
N ALA A 156 -3.27 36.22 -24.69
CA ALA A 156 -4.16 37.16 -24.04
C ALA A 156 -3.44 38.05 -23.01
N LEU A 157 -2.47 37.52 -22.29
CA LEU A 157 -1.68 38.26 -21.31
C LEU A 157 -0.70 39.25 -21.98
N ARG A 158 -0.11 38.91 -23.11
CA ARG A 158 0.85 39.77 -23.83
C ARG A 158 0.31 41.12 -24.28
N GLU A 159 -1.00 41.24 -24.37
CA GLU A 159 -1.61 42.52 -24.72
C GLU A 159 -1.82 43.42 -23.49
N ASN A 160 -1.49 42.95 -22.32
CA ASN A 160 -1.35 43.80 -21.14
C ASN A 160 0.13 44.22 -21.05
N ASP A 161 0.38 45.38 -20.53
CA ASP A 161 1.75 45.93 -20.37
C ASP A 161 2.44 45.20 -19.19
N LEU A 162 2.87 43.95 -19.43
CA LEU A 162 3.51 43.08 -18.46
C LEU A 162 5.02 43.26 -18.45
N ARG A 163 5.63 43.03 -17.32
CA ARG A 163 7.10 43.01 -17.21
C ARG A 163 7.70 41.73 -17.75
N HIS A 164 7.18 40.56 -17.26
CA HIS A 164 7.62 39.22 -17.65
C HIS A 164 6.45 38.24 -17.57
N ILE A 165 6.48 37.20 -18.40
CA ILE A 165 5.61 36.05 -18.35
C ILE A 165 6.46 34.82 -18.07
N VAL A 166 6.16 34.12 -16.95
CA VAL A 166 6.77 32.86 -16.56
C VAL A 166 5.72 31.77 -16.63
N ILE A 167 5.98 30.69 -17.34
CA ILE A 167 5.14 29.49 -17.29
C ILE A 167 5.69 28.53 -16.23
N ALA A 168 4.82 28.00 -15.38
CA ALA A 168 5.21 27.06 -14.36
C ALA A 168 4.22 25.89 -14.32
N VAL A 169 4.72 24.65 -14.57
CA VAL A 169 3.91 23.45 -14.64
C VAL A 169 4.61 22.25 -13.98
N PRO A 170 3.86 21.36 -13.33
CA PRO A 170 4.42 20.15 -12.73
C PRO A 170 4.98 19.16 -13.76
N ALA A 171 4.30 19.01 -14.90
CA ALA A 171 4.68 18.01 -15.90
C ALA A 171 4.38 18.48 -17.32
N ALA A 172 5.33 18.23 -18.23
CA ALA A 172 5.17 18.50 -19.66
C ALA A 172 6.14 17.67 -20.51
N PRO A 173 5.86 17.46 -21.83
CA PRO A 173 6.88 16.97 -22.76
C PRO A 173 8.01 17.99 -22.90
N GLU A 174 9.24 17.51 -23.03
CA GLU A 174 10.40 18.38 -23.24
C GLU A 174 10.26 19.25 -24.51
N SER A 175 9.64 18.71 -25.56
CA SER A 175 9.37 19.46 -26.80
C SER A 175 8.47 20.66 -26.58
N THR A 176 7.40 20.48 -25.78
CA THR A 176 6.45 21.54 -25.43
C THR A 176 7.12 22.63 -24.58
N CYS A 177 7.95 22.24 -23.60
CA CYS A 177 8.70 23.20 -22.78
C CYS A 177 9.66 24.06 -23.66
N ARG A 178 10.35 23.44 -24.61
CA ARG A 178 11.23 24.19 -25.56
C ARG A 178 10.45 25.15 -26.47
N GLU A 179 9.28 24.74 -26.96
CA GLU A 179 8.42 25.58 -27.75
C GLU A 179 8.01 26.84 -26.97
N PHE A 180 7.53 26.67 -25.74
CA PHE A 180 7.14 27.81 -24.90
C PHE A 180 8.33 28.68 -24.49
N ALA A 181 9.52 28.12 -24.29
CA ALA A 181 10.73 28.91 -24.00
C ALA A 181 11.11 29.90 -25.12
N SER A 182 10.58 29.69 -26.34
CA SER A 182 10.77 30.66 -27.44
C SER A 182 9.75 31.80 -27.44
N ILE A 183 8.68 31.70 -26.65
CA ILE A 183 7.57 32.65 -26.65
C ILE A 183 7.28 33.30 -25.28
N VAL A 184 7.93 32.90 -24.18
CA VAL A 184 7.83 33.55 -22.86
C VAL A 184 9.21 33.77 -22.26
N ASP A 185 9.29 34.55 -21.18
CA ASP A 185 10.57 34.94 -20.57
C ASP A 185 11.22 33.78 -19.79
N ASP A 186 10.42 32.87 -19.19
CA ASP A 186 10.93 31.69 -18.48
C ASP A 186 9.90 30.56 -18.49
N VAL A 187 10.38 29.32 -18.49
CA VAL A 187 9.56 28.08 -18.38
C VAL A 187 10.12 27.17 -17.31
N VAL A 188 9.36 27.00 -16.25
CA VAL A 188 9.71 26.12 -15.12
C VAL A 188 8.83 24.87 -15.17
N CYS A 189 9.46 23.72 -15.37
CA CYS A 189 8.79 22.42 -15.40
C CYS A 189 9.44 21.49 -14.38
N ALA A 190 8.65 20.95 -13.43
CA ALA A 190 9.18 20.11 -12.38
C ALA A 190 9.51 18.68 -12.87
N SER A 191 8.83 18.18 -13.90
CA SER A 191 9.06 16.85 -14.47
C SER A 191 8.81 16.83 -15.98
N MET A 192 9.68 16.14 -16.72
CA MET A 192 9.57 15.92 -18.17
C MET A 192 9.64 14.42 -18.50
N PRO A 193 8.57 13.66 -18.20
CA PRO A 193 8.59 12.20 -18.40
C PRO A 193 8.67 11.82 -19.89
N THR A 194 9.40 10.75 -20.19
CA THR A 194 9.53 10.18 -21.53
C THR A 194 9.25 8.68 -21.48
N PRO A 195 8.22 8.15 -22.19
CA PRO A 195 7.26 8.90 -22.99
C PRO A 195 6.27 9.71 -22.14
N PHE A 196 5.78 10.83 -22.66
CA PHE A 196 4.67 11.57 -22.08
C PHE A 196 3.37 11.18 -22.80
N LEU A 197 2.41 10.59 -22.09
CA LEU A 197 1.14 10.13 -22.67
C LEU A 197 -0.01 11.08 -22.33
N ALA A 198 -0.12 11.47 -21.05
CA ALA A 198 -1.12 12.42 -20.58
C ALA A 198 -0.63 13.12 -19.31
N VAL A 199 -1.18 14.31 -19.01
CA VAL A 199 -0.89 15.03 -17.75
C VAL A 199 -1.22 14.18 -16.52
N GLY A 200 -2.36 13.50 -16.54
CA GLY A 200 -2.82 12.66 -15.43
C GLY A 200 -1.89 11.50 -15.06
N ASP A 201 -1.06 11.04 -16.00
CA ASP A 201 -0.07 9.98 -15.74
C ASP A 201 1.06 10.43 -14.82
N SER A 202 1.21 11.73 -14.61
CA SER A 202 2.17 12.29 -13.65
C SER A 202 1.62 12.38 -12.23
N PHE A 203 0.35 12.01 -12.01
CA PHE A 203 -0.34 12.14 -10.73
C PHE A 203 -0.95 10.80 -10.31
N TRP A 204 -0.96 10.54 -9.02
CA TRP A 204 -1.69 9.44 -8.41
C TRP A 204 -3.17 9.77 -8.25
N ASP A 205 -3.46 10.97 -7.73
CA ASP A 205 -4.80 11.53 -7.67
C ASP A 205 -4.90 12.71 -8.65
N PHE A 206 -5.66 12.52 -9.71
CA PHE A 206 -5.97 13.56 -10.72
C PHE A 206 -7.48 13.80 -10.80
N THR A 207 -8.20 13.65 -9.67
CA THR A 207 -9.63 13.90 -9.57
C THR A 207 -9.97 15.31 -10.05
N GLN A 208 -11.11 15.44 -10.73
CA GLN A 208 -11.53 16.70 -11.32
C GLN A 208 -11.84 17.74 -10.24
N VAL A 209 -11.16 18.90 -10.31
CA VAL A 209 -11.39 20.03 -9.42
C VAL A 209 -12.78 20.64 -9.67
N SER A 210 -13.58 20.80 -8.63
CA SER A 210 -14.92 21.40 -8.67
C SER A 210 -14.88 22.92 -8.64
N ASP A 211 -16.00 23.55 -9.06
CA ASP A 211 -16.15 25.01 -8.96
C ASP A 211 -16.19 25.50 -7.48
N ALA A 212 -16.58 24.62 -6.55
CA ALA A 212 -16.57 24.90 -5.12
C ALA A 212 -15.15 24.98 -4.57
N GLU A 213 -14.30 23.99 -4.89
CA GLU A 213 -12.90 23.96 -4.50
C GLU A 213 -12.12 25.15 -5.08
N VAL A 214 -12.36 25.53 -6.34
CA VAL A 214 -11.76 26.73 -6.93
C VAL A 214 -12.07 27.97 -6.10
N ARG A 215 -13.33 28.14 -5.67
CA ARG A 215 -13.73 29.29 -4.83
C ARG A 215 -13.05 29.26 -3.48
N GLU A 216 -12.92 28.11 -2.86
CA GLU A 216 -12.25 27.93 -1.58
C GLU A 216 -10.78 28.32 -1.65
N TYR A 217 -10.04 27.81 -2.63
CA TYR A 217 -8.63 28.22 -2.87
C TYR A 217 -8.48 29.72 -3.09
N LEU A 218 -9.33 30.33 -3.92
CA LEU A 218 -9.25 31.76 -4.20
C LEU A 218 -9.73 32.64 -3.04
N ALA A 219 -10.53 32.10 -2.10
CA ALA A 219 -10.92 32.80 -0.88
C ALA A 219 -9.86 32.73 0.21
N THR A 220 -8.95 31.73 0.13
CA THR A 220 -7.88 31.55 1.10
C THR A 220 -6.70 32.46 0.79
N PRO A 221 -6.31 33.39 1.70
CA PRO A 221 -5.23 34.33 1.45
C PRO A 221 -3.88 33.63 1.24
N THR A 222 -3.11 34.09 0.24
CA THR A 222 -1.73 33.67 -0.04
C THR A 222 -0.70 34.70 0.44
N THR A 223 -1.15 35.87 0.92
CA THR A 223 -0.31 36.98 1.41
C THR A 223 -0.85 37.55 2.71
N GLY A 224 0.01 38.07 3.58
CA GLY A 224 -0.35 38.80 4.80
C GLY A 224 -0.45 37.93 6.07
N ALA A 225 -1.05 38.47 7.13
CA ALA A 225 -1.11 37.86 8.48
C ALA A 225 -1.79 36.47 8.56
N ALA A 226 -2.48 36.03 7.53
CA ALA A 226 -3.06 34.69 7.48
C ALA A 226 -2.01 33.60 7.22
N VAL A 227 -0.91 33.94 6.53
CA VAL A 227 0.24 33.01 6.37
C VAL A 227 0.99 32.87 7.71
N THR A 228 0.99 33.93 8.53
CA THR A 228 1.56 33.90 9.88
C THR A 228 0.69 33.14 10.90
N ARG A 229 -0.61 32.97 10.67
CA ARG A 229 -1.48 32.13 11.54
C ARG A 229 -1.26 30.64 11.33
N SER A 230 -0.77 30.23 10.18
CA SER A 230 -0.38 28.84 9.93
C SER A 230 0.87 28.40 10.72
N ILE A 231 1.64 29.36 11.26
CA ILE A 231 2.84 29.08 12.07
C ILE A 231 2.48 28.77 13.55
N THR A 232 1.24 28.98 13.97
CA THR A 232 0.80 28.71 15.35
C THR A 232 -0.02 27.43 15.53
N GLU A 233 -0.49 26.81 14.47
CA GLU A 233 -1.08 25.47 14.56
C GLU A 233 0.04 24.40 14.50
N PRO A 234 0.04 23.45 15.45
CA PRO A 234 1.05 22.40 15.46
C PRO A 234 0.97 21.61 14.15
N THR A 235 2.13 21.27 13.59
CA THR A 235 2.18 20.37 12.43
C THR A 235 1.61 19.00 12.79
N PRO A 236 1.13 18.21 11.82
CA PRO A 236 0.70 16.84 12.10
C PRO A 236 1.74 16.00 12.84
N ALA A 237 3.03 16.19 12.55
CA ALA A 237 4.12 15.52 13.23
C ALA A 237 4.28 15.99 14.69
N GLU A 238 4.15 17.29 14.96
CA GLU A 238 4.18 17.83 16.34
C GLU A 238 2.97 17.38 17.17
N VAL A 239 1.81 17.18 16.52
CA VAL A 239 0.65 16.59 17.19
C VAL A 239 0.94 15.15 17.54
N LEU A 240 1.41 14.34 16.58
CA LEU A 240 1.78 12.94 16.83
C LEU A 240 2.90 12.80 17.88
N ASP A 241 3.89 13.69 17.88
CA ASP A 241 4.97 13.68 18.89
C ASP A 241 4.45 13.82 20.32
N ARG A 242 3.39 14.62 20.54
CA ARG A 242 2.76 14.77 21.87
C ARG A 242 1.97 13.54 22.29
N GLU A 243 1.39 12.81 21.33
CA GLU A 243 0.55 11.65 21.55
C GLU A 243 1.33 10.32 21.49
N ALA A 244 2.59 10.38 21.06
CA ALA A 244 3.46 9.23 20.90
C ALA A 244 3.95 8.68 22.25
N ILE A 245 3.88 7.36 22.39
CA ILE A 245 4.37 6.61 23.54
C ILE A 245 5.69 5.97 23.15
N ASP A 246 6.78 6.32 23.82
CA ASP A 246 8.12 5.81 23.51
C ASP A 246 8.16 4.26 23.59
N SER A 247 8.84 3.66 22.62
CA SER A 247 9.08 2.23 22.53
C SER A 247 10.57 1.92 22.60
N ARG A 248 10.94 0.74 23.13
CA ARG A 248 12.32 0.28 23.15
C ARG A 248 12.54 -0.75 22.04
N GLY A 249 13.24 -0.38 20.96
CA GLY A 249 13.48 -1.26 19.82
C GLY A 249 12.18 -1.75 19.13
N GLY A 250 11.13 -0.94 19.14
CA GLY A 250 9.83 -1.30 18.60
C GLY A 250 8.90 -2.01 19.59
N VAL A 251 9.31 -2.29 20.84
CA VAL A 251 8.45 -2.87 21.89
C VAL A 251 7.89 -1.74 22.74
N PRO A 252 6.56 -1.45 22.66
CA PRO A 252 5.92 -0.45 23.49
C PRO A 252 5.82 -0.90 24.96
N PRO A 253 5.58 0.02 25.91
CA PRO A 253 5.20 -0.33 27.27
C PRO A 253 3.97 -1.23 27.27
N PHE A 254 3.99 -2.32 28.04
CA PHE A 254 2.90 -3.29 28.07
C PHE A 254 1.61 -2.71 28.67
N GLU A 255 1.71 -1.70 29.52
CA GLU A 255 0.57 -0.96 30.06
C GLU A 255 -0.23 -0.24 28.95
N ALA A 256 0.47 0.37 27.97
CA ALA A 256 -0.19 1.00 26.83
C ALA A 256 -0.82 -0.04 25.88
N LEU A 257 -0.14 -1.16 25.68
CA LEU A 257 -0.70 -2.28 24.92
C LEU A 257 -1.93 -2.88 25.60
N ASP A 258 -1.93 -2.95 26.94
CA ASP A 258 -3.06 -3.46 27.71
C ASP A 258 -4.32 -2.58 27.50
N GLU A 259 -4.15 -1.27 27.53
CA GLU A 259 -5.25 -0.33 27.27
C GLU A 259 -5.82 -0.47 25.85
N ILE A 260 -4.96 -0.68 24.84
CA ILE A 260 -5.37 -0.87 23.44
C ILE A 260 -6.06 -2.23 23.25
N ILE A 261 -5.47 -3.30 23.78
CA ILE A 261 -5.92 -4.66 23.52
C ILE A 261 -7.19 -4.97 24.35
N GLY A 262 -7.25 -4.55 25.61
CA GLY A 262 -8.41 -4.78 26.48
C GLY A 262 -8.83 -6.24 26.49
N ASP A 263 -10.11 -6.49 26.22
CA ASP A 263 -10.71 -7.82 26.19
C ASP A 263 -10.69 -8.50 24.81
N ALA A 264 -9.88 -8.00 23.87
CA ALA A 264 -9.81 -8.59 22.54
C ALA A 264 -9.39 -10.07 22.58
N ARG A 265 -10.07 -10.86 21.76
CA ARG A 265 -9.79 -12.30 21.60
C ARG A 265 -8.80 -12.58 20.48
N ILE A 266 -8.69 -11.67 19.51
CA ILE A 266 -7.83 -11.81 18.34
C ILE A 266 -7.01 -10.53 18.21
N VAL A 267 -5.68 -10.68 18.24
CA VAL A 267 -4.74 -9.58 18.07
C VAL A 267 -3.89 -9.88 16.83
N LEU A 268 -4.06 -9.08 15.79
CA LEU A 268 -3.26 -9.17 14.58
C LEU A 268 -2.10 -8.18 14.67
N ILE A 269 -0.87 -8.67 14.52
CA ILE A 269 0.35 -7.88 14.61
C ILE A 269 1.04 -7.91 13.24
N GLY A 270 1.07 -6.75 12.60
CA GLY A 270 1.57 -6.55 11.25
C GLY A 270 3.07 -6.34 11.17
N GLU A 271 3.55 -6.16 9.96
CA GLU A 271 4.88 -5.68 9.59
C GLU A 271 4.80 -5.02 8.22
N SER A 272 5.50 -3.90 8.00
CA SER A 272 5.56 -3.26 6.69
C SER A 272 6.62 -3.86 5.76
N SER A 273 7.40 -4.81 6.27
CA SER A 273 8.37 -5.59 5.48
C SER A 273 8.64 -6.95 6.13
N HIS A 274 8.66 -8.01 5.33
CA HIS A 274 8.85 -9.38 5.84
C HIS A 274 10.25 -9.66 6.44
N GLY A 275 11.24 -8.92 6.09
CA GLY A 275 12.64 -9.19 6.46
C GLY A 275 13.25 -8.16 7.43
N THR A 276 12.48 -7.56 8.31
CA THR A 276 12.94 -6.54 9.26
C THR A 276 13.06 -7.09 10.66
N HIS A 277 14.26 -7.05 11.24
CA HIS A 277 14.59 -7.64 12.55
C HIS A 277 13.71 -7.09 13.68
N GLU A 278 13.57 -5.77 13.79
CA GLU A 278 12.84 -5.11 14.86
C GLU A 278 11.35 -5.46 14.85
N PHE A 279 10.76 -5.73 13.67
CA PHE A 279 9.36 -6.14 13.58
C PHE A 279 9.15 -7.56 14.14
N TYR A 280 10.06 -8.49 13.81
CA TYR A 280 10.02 -9.84 14.36
C TYR A 280 10.26 -9.85 15.88
N ASP A 281 11.23 -9.06 16.35
CA ASP A 281 11.54 -8.94 17.79
C ASP A 281 10.36 -8.36 18.56
N ALA A 282 9.74 -7.28 18.06
CA ALA A 282 8.56 -6.68 18.66
C ALA A 282 7.37 -7.66 18.69
N ARG A 283 7.07 -8.35 17.56
CA ARG A 283 6.03 -9.40 17.52
C ARG A 283 6.30 -10.50 18.54
N ALA A 284 7.54 -10.97 18.62
CA ALA A 284 7.93 -12.00 19.58
C ALA A 284 7.75 -11.51 21.02
N ALA A 285 8.20 -10.29 21.35
CA ALA A 285 8.09 -9.73 22.70
C ALA A 285 6.63 -9.51 23.12
N ILE A 286 5.82 -8.91 22.25
CA ILE A 286 4.39 -8.67 22.49
C ILE A 286 3.66 -10.02 22.65
N SER A 287 3.96 -11.01 21.81
CA SER A 287 3.34 -12.33 21.89
C SER A 287 3.72 -13.07 23.16
N LYS A 288 4.97 -12.99 23.62
CA LYS A 288 5.40 -13.56 24.91
C LYS A 288 4.58 -12.98 26.07
N TRP A 289 4.40 -11.67 26.08
CA TRP A 289 3.59 -11.00 27.10
C TRP A 289 2.11 -11.40 27.01
N LEU A 290 1.51 -11.43 25.81
CA LEU A 290 0.12 -11.85 25.61
C LEU A 290 -0.13 -13.30 26.07
N ILE A 291 0.82 -14.19 25.81
CA ILE A 291 0.75 -15.60 26.24
C ILE A 291 0.88 -15.72 27.76
N ALA A 292 1.93 -15.10 28.34
CA ALA A 292 2.24 -15.26 29.74
C ALA A 292 1.24 -14.56 30.67
N GLU A 293 0.81 -13.34 30.33
CA GLU A 293 0.04 -12.46 31.21
C GLU A 293 -1.44 -12.36 30.84
N LYS A 294 -1.79 -12.53 29.53
CA LYS A 294 -3.15 -12.34 29.02
C LYS A 294 -3.84 -13.64 28.60
N GLY A 295 -3.16 -14.78 28.70
CA GLY A 295 -3.72 -16.10 28.45
C GLY A 295 -4.02 -16.42 27.00
N PHE A 296 -3.30 -15.78 26.04
CA PHE A 296 -3.39 -16.16 24.64
C PHE A 296 -2.85 -17.57 24.43
N CYS A 297 -3.57 -18.40 23.69
CA CYS A 297 -3.35 -19.84 23.60
C CYS A 297 -2.74 -20.32 22.28
N ALA A 298 -2.62 -19.42 21.29
CA ALA A 298 -2.03 -19.74 20.00
C ALA A 298 -1.41 -18.53 19.33
N VAL A 299 -0.35 -18.79 18.56
CA VAL A 299 0.16 -17.89 17.52
C VAL A 299 -0.18 -18.51 16.17
N ALA A 300 -0.87 -17.77 15.31
CA ALA A 300 -1.22 -18.15 13.95
C ALA A 300 -0.48 -17.24 12.97
N ALA A 301 0.38 -17.79 12.15
CA ALA A 301 1.31 -17.06 11.29
C ALA A 301 0.91 -17.16 9.82
N GLU A 302 1.27 -16.14 9.01
CA GLU A 302 1.22 -16.16 7.54
C GLU A 302 2.24 -17.15 6.98
N ALA A 303 2.05 -18.43 7.31
CA ALA A 303 2.96 -19.54 7.07
C ALA A 303 2.18 -20.76 6.60
N ASP A 304 2.85 -21.64 5.87
CA ASP A 304 2.24 -22.89 5.43
C ASP A 304 1.79 -23.76 6.61
N TRP A 305 0.57 -24.26 6.53
CA TRP A 305 -0.07 -25.02 7.61
C TRP A 305 0.73 -26.24 8.07
N PRO A 306 1.21 -27.17 7.20
CA PRO A 306 1.93 -28.36 7.66
C PRO A 306 3.29 -28.04 8.29
N ASP A 307 3.98 -26.99 7.81
CA ASP A 307 5.30 -26.59 8.33
C ASP A 307 5.17 -25.98 9.73
N ALA A 308 4.20 -25.09 9.90
CA ALA A 308 3.89 -24.51 11.19
C ALA A 308 3.41 -25.58 12.19
N TYR A 309 2.71 -26.62 11.74
CA TYR A 309 2.26 -27.70 12.64
C TYR A 309 3.43 -28.58 13.11
N ARG A 310 4.49 -28.74 12.33
CA ARG A 310 5.74 -29.36 12.84
C ARG A 310 6.30 -28.56 14.02
N VAL A 311 6.34 -27.22 13.90
CA VAL A 311 6.72 -26.35 15.02
C VAL A 311 5.75 -26.48 16.18
N ASN A 312 4.43 -26.58 15.92
CA ASN A 312 3.41 -26.80 16.95
C ASN A 312 3.68 -28.07 17.77
N ARG A 313 3.98 -29.19 17.10
CA ARG A 313 4.35 -30.44 17.80
C ARG A 313 5.60 -30.27 18.65
N TYR A 314 6.61 -29.55 18.16
CA TYR A 314 7.83 -29.28 18.90
C TYR A 314 7.53 -28.47 20.18
N VAL A 315 6.83 -27.34 20.07
CA VAL A 315 6.54 -26.48 21.24
C VAL A 315 5.64 -27.17 22.26
N GLN A 316 4.85 -28.14 21.83
CA GLN A 316 3.99 -28.96 22.72
C GLN A 316 4.69 -30.21 23.28
N GLY A 317 5.94 -30.49 22.96
CA GLY A 317 6.65 -31.66 23.45
C GLY A 317 6.28 -32.97 22.76
N ARG A 318 5.72 -32.90 21.54
CA ARG A 318 5.20 -34.06 20.80
C ARG A 318 5.99 -34.33 19.51
N SER A 319 7.19 -33.74 19.36
CA SER A 319 8.09 -33.93 18.22
C SER A 319 9.34 -34.68 18.63
N SER A 320 9.94 -35.39 17.66
CA SER A 320 11.29 -35.93 17.77
C SER A 320 12.39 -34.90 17.51
N ASP A 321 12.04 -33.70 17.09
CA ASP A 321 13.00 -32.61 16.85
C ASP A 321 13.71 -32.24 18.15
N GLY A 322 15.04 -32.23 18.14
CA GLY A 322 15.85 -31.95 19.33
C GLY A 322 16.01 -30.46 19.63
N SER A 323 15.69 -29.59 18.67
CA SER A 323 15.83 -28.15 18.80
C SER A 323 14.78 -27.37 18.01
N ALA A 324 14.61 -26.07 18.33
CA ALA A 324 13.75 -25.16 17.56
C ALA A 324 14.22 -25.03 16.10
N GLU A 325 15.53 -25.05 15.89
CA GLU A 325 16.13 -24.98 14.56
C GLU A 325 15.77 -26.21 13.70
N GLU A 326 15.78 -27.40 14.29
CA GLU A 326 15.31 -28.61 13.60
C GLU A 326 13.82 -28.56 13.29
N ALA A 327 12.99 -28.09 14.21
CA ALA A 327 11.56 -27.93 14.00
C ALA A 327 11.24 -26.96 12.85
N LEU A 328 12.06 -25.91 12.69
CA LEU A 328 11.91 -24.92 11.62
C LEU A 328 12.39 -25.41 10.24
N ARG A 329 13.13 -26.54 10.14
CA ARG A 329 13.60 -27.09 8.85
C ARG A 329 12.47 -27.46 7.89
N GLY A 330 11.22 -27.56 8.36
CA GLY A 330 10.06 -27.77 7.52
C GLY A 330 9.82 -26.62 6.51
N PHE A 331 10.15 -25.40 6.84
CA PHE A 331 10.00 -24.25 5.98
C PHE A 331 11.08 -24.25 4.87
N GLU A 332 10.85 -25.04 3.82
CA GLU A 332 11.79 -25.21 2.68
C GLU A 332 11.42 -24.33 1.50
N ARG A 333 10.14 -24.01 1.34
CA ARG A 333 9.64 -23.18 0.24
C ARG A 333 10.09 -21.71 0.38
N PHE A 334 10.38 -21.06 -0.75
CA PHE A 334 10.70 -19.64 -0.80
C PHE A 334 9.51 -18.80 -0.27
N PRO A 335 9.77 -17.84 0.59
CA PRO A 335 11.05 -17.46 1.20
C PRO A 335 11.28 -18.15 2.56
N ALA A 336 12.15 -19.15 2.60
CA ALA A 336 12.44 -19.94 3.82
C ALA A 336 12.91 -19.05 5.00
N TRP A 337 13.67 -18.00 4.74
CA TRP A 337 14.20 -17.06 5.74
C TRP A 337 13.13 -16.31 6.53
N MET A 338 11.90 -16.16 6.01
CA MET A 338 10.79 -15.55 6.77
C MET A 338 10.53 -16.27 8.10
N TRP A 339 10.68 -17.60 8.13
CA TRP A 339 10.44 -18.41 9.34
C TRP A 339 11.73 -19.01 9.88
N ARG A 340 12.74 -19.24 9.02
CA ARG A 340 14.04 -19.77 9.41
C ARG A 340 15.03 -18.63 9.67
N ASN A 341 14.82 -17.94 10.82
CA ASN A 341 15.64 -16.81 11.26
C ASN A 341 15.87 -16.87 12.78
N VAL A 342 16.82 -16.10 13.24
CA VAL A 342 17.25 -16.11 14.64
C VAL A 342 16.12 -15.73 15.60
N VAL A 343 15.26 -14.78 15.26
CA VAL A 343 14.20 -14.27 16.13
C VAL A 343 13.09 -15.31 16.29
N VAL A 344 12.66 -15.92 15.18
CA VAL A 344 11.62 -16.98 15.23
C VAL A 344 12.15 -18.22 15.95
N ARG A 345 13.40 -18.63 15.71
CA ARG A 345 14.05 -19.73 16.47
C ARG A 345 13.99 -19.46 17.97
N ASP A 346 14.40 -18.26 18.40
CA ASP A 346 14.46 -17.90 19.83
C ASP A 346 13.05 -17.80 20.44
N PHE A 347 12.06 -17.34 19.66
CA PHE A 347 10.65 -17.34 20.06
C PHE A 347 10.11 -18.78 20.23
N VAL A 348 10.35 -19.66 19.27
CA VAL A 348 9.92 -21.06 19.29
C VAL A 348 10.57 -21.82 20.47
N GLN A 349 11.86 -21.56 20.72
CA GLN A 349 12.57 -22.13 21.86
C GLN A 349 12.01 -21.62 23.20
N TRP A 350 11.65 -20.33 23.26
CA TRP A 350 10.98 -19.76 24.44
C TRP A 350 9.60 -20.40 24.66
N LEU A 351 8.81 -20.53 23.59
CA LEU A 351 7.46 -21.09 23.66
C LEU A 351 7.48 -22.54 24.13
N ARG A 352 8.47 -23.33 23.68
CA ARG A 352 8.71 -24.70 24.19
C ARG A 352 8.95 -24.70 25.69
N ARG A 353 9.88 -23.87 26.19
CA ARG A 353 10.19 -23.78 27.65
C ARG A 353 8.99 -23.28 28.45
N HIS A 354 8.25 -22.31 27.92
CA HIS A 354 7.00 -21.83 28.54
C HIS A 354 6.01 -22.99 28.74
N ASN A 355 5.77 -23.76 27.69
CA ASN A 355 4.86 -24.93 27.76
C ASN A 355 5.35 -25.99 28.73
N GLU A 356 6.64 -26.30 28.81
CA GLU A 356 7.23 -27.23 29.74
C GLU A 356 7.09 -26.78 31.21
N GLY A 357 7.00 -25.48 31.45
CA GLY A 357 6.80 -24.89 32.77
C GLY A 357 5.32 -24.83 33.22
N LEU A 358 4.37 -25.22 32.37
CA LEU A 358 2.96 -25.15 32.70
C LEU A 358 2.57 -26.32 33.67
N LEU A 359 1.56 -26.04 34.52
CA LEU A 359 0.95 -27.09 35.33
C LEU A 359 0.24 -28.13 34.43
N PRO A 360 0.15 -29.41 34.85
CA PRO A 360 -0.45 -30.48 34.04
C PRO A 360 -1.87 -30.22 33.57
N GLU A 361 -2.63 -29.39 34.30
CA GLU A 361 -4.01 -29.04 33.99
C GLU A 361 -4.11 -27.93 32.92
N ARG A 362 -3.01 -27.22 32.65
CA ARG A 362 -2.98 -26.16 31.66
C ARG A 362 -2.58 -26.68 30.27
N ARG A 363 -3.29 -26.29 29.24
CA ARG A 363 -2.92 -26.62 27.87
C ARG A 363 -1.73 -25.78 27.38
N SER A 364 -0.89 -26.44 26.60
CA SER A 364 0.23 -25.81 25.91
C SER A 364 -0.26 -24.83 24.86
N THR A 365 0.39 -23.69 24.79
CA THR A 365 0.19 -22.70 23.70
C THR A 365 0.74 -23.26 22.40
N GLY A 366 -0.03 -23.11 21.31
CA GLY A 366 0.31 -23.65 20.00
C GLY A 366 0.92 -22.62 19.03
N PHE A 367 1.53 -23.13 17.94
CA PHE A 367 2.00 -22.37 16.80
C PHE A 367 1.44 -22.96 15.51
N TYR A 368 0.70 -22.17 14.71
CA TYR A 368 -0.05 -22.63 13.56
C TYR A 368 0.22 -21.76 12.33
N GLY A 369 0.02 -22.32 11.12
CA GLY A 369 0.02 -21.60 9.86
C GLY A 369 -1.39 -21.19 9.43
N LEU A 370 -1.48 -20.18 8.59
CA LEU A 370 -2.75 -19.74 7.99
C LEU A 370 -2.76 -19.83 6.46
N ASP A 371 -1.59 -20.02 5.83
CA ASP A 371 -1.44 -19.89 4.39
C ASP A 371 -1.77 -21.15 3.61
N LEU A 372 -1.95 -21.03 2.30
CA LEU A 372 -2.50 -22.06 1.42
C LEU A 372 -1.51 -22.66 0.40
N TYR A 373 -0.25 -22.24 0.39
CA TYR A 373 0.67 -22.61 -0.69
C TYR A 373 1.20 -24.05 -0.65
N SER A 374 0.96 -24.78 0.42
CA SER A 374 1.49 -26.14 0.66
C SER A 374 0.67 -27.28 0.02
N LEU A 375 0.19 -27.11 -1.24
CA LEU A 375 -0.69 -28.06 -1.92
C LEU A 375 -0.23 -29.53 -1.77
N HIS A 376 0.93 -29.85 -2.33
CA HIS A 376 1.44 -31.23 -2.36
C HIS A 376 1.79 -31.76 -0.96
N ARG A 377 2.38 -30.93 -0.10
CA ARG A 377 2.68 -31.32 1.27
C ARG A 377 1.42 -31.59 2.07
N SER A 378 0.40 -30.75 1.93
CA SER A 378 -0.89 -30.98 2.58
C SER A 378 -1.57 -32.28 2.11
N MET A 379 -1.45 -32.64 0.82
CA MET A 379 -1.92 -33.96 0.34
C MET A 379 -1.20 -35.11 1.03
N HIS A 380 0.13 -35.04 1.16
CA HIS A 380 0.91 -36.06 1.87
C HIS A 380 0.50 -36.19 3.34
N GLU A 381 0.25 -35.08 4.02
CA GLU A 381 -0.17 -35.10 5.44
C GLU A 381 -1.58 -35.71 5.62
N VAL A 382 -2.51 -35.42 4.68
CA VAL A 382 -3.84 -36.09 4.68
C VAL A 382 -3.70 -37.59 4.52
N ILE A 383 -2.93 -38.04 3.53
CA ILE A 383 -2.69 -39.46 3.28
C ILE A 383 -2.00 -40.11 4.46
N GLY A 384 -0.94 -39.49 5.00
CA GLY A 384 -0.19 -40.01 6.15
C GLY A 384 -1.02 -40.13 7.43
N TYR A 385 -1.96 -39.22 7.67
CA TYR A 385 -2.93 -39.35 8.74
C TYR A 385 -3.89 -40.52 8.50
N LEU A 386 -4.49 -40.62 7.29
CA LEU A 386 -5.43 -41.65 6.94
C LEU A 386 -4.81 -43.07 6.98
N ASP A 387 -3.52 -43.20 6.59
CA ASP A 387 -2.81 -44.49 6.68
C ASP A 387 -2.80 -45.05 8.12
N LYS A 388 -2.76 -44.19 9.14
CA LYS A 388 -2.75 -44.57 10.53
C LYS A 388 -4.15 -44.93 11.07
N VAL A 389 -5.20 -44.20 10.58
CA VAL A 389 -6.55 -44.30 11.17
C VAL A 389 -7.54 -45.09 10.32
N ASP A 390 -7.44 -45.02 8.98
CA ASP A 390 -8.29 -45.74 8.02
C ASP A 390 -7.55 -45.97 6.67
N PRO A 391 -6.83 -47.09 6.52
CA PRO A 391 -6.11 -47.41 5.29
C PRO A 391 -6.97 -47.48 4.02
N HIS A 392 -8.27 -47.79 4.12
CA HIS A 392 -9.18 -47.74 2.98
C HIS A 392 -9.48 -46.30 2.55
N ALA A 393 -9.66 -45.40 3.50
CA ALA A 393 -9.80 -43.97 3.18
C ALA A 393 -8.49 -43.41 2.61
N ALA A 394 -7.32 -43.85 3.11
CA ALA A 394 -6.02 -43.49 2.52
C ALA A 394 -5.90 -43.90 1.06
N ALA A 395 -6.32 -45.12 0.72
CA ALA A 395 -6.33 -45.57 -0.68
C ALA A 395 -7.24 -44.72 -1.57
N ARG A 396 -8.43 -44.34 -1.07
CA ARG A 396 -9.32 -43.41 -1.82
C ARG A 396 -8.70 -42.02 -1.99
N ALA A 397 -8.04 -41.48 -0.94
CA ALA A 397 -7.37 -40.19 -0.99
C ALA A 397 -6.25 -40.18 -2.06
N ARG A 398 -5.45 -41.25 -2.14
CA ARG A 398 -4.41 -41.40 -3.19
C ARG A 398 -4.99 -41.37 -4.58
N VAL A 399 -6.12 -42.07 -4.81
CA VAL A 399 -6.79 -42.08 -6.12
C VAL A 399 -7.31 -40.68 -6.48
N ARG A 400 -7.90 -39.95 -5.51
CA ARG A 400 -8.39 -38.58 -5.74
C ARG A 400 -7.25 -37.62 -6.01
N TYR A 401 -6.20 -37.67 -5.25
CA TYR A 401 -5.06 -36.75 -5.38
C TYR A 401 -4.13 -37.06 -6.56
N ALA A 402 -4.24 -38.26 -7.18
CA ALA A 402 -3.50 -38.61 -8.37
C ALA A 402 -3.76 -37.69 -9.58
N CYS A 403 -4.88 -36.93 -9.57
CA CYS A 403 -5.13 -35.92 -10.59
C CYS A 403 -4.07 -34.78 -10.58
N PHE A 404 -3.40 -34.54 -9.47
CA PHE A 404 -2.35 -33.52 -9.33
C PHE A 404 -0.97 -34.02 -9.82
N ASP A 405 -0.78 -35.32 -10.04
CA ASP A 405 0.52 -35.94 -10.40
C ASP A 405 1.02 -35.55 -11.79
N HIS A 406 0.18 -34.87 -12.60
CA HIS A 406 0.56 -34.37 -13.94
C HIS A 406 1.35 -33.05 -13.88
N ALA A 407 1.44 -32.41 -12.70
CA ALA A 407 2.25 -31.22 -12.46
C ALA A 407 3.51 -31.60 -11.65
N SER A 408 4.60 -30.82 -11.79
CA SER A 408 5.79 -31.01 -10.93
C SER A 408 5.40 -30.95 -9.46
N PRO A 409 5.90 -31.86 -8.60
CA PRO A 409 5.55 -31.91 -7.16
C PRO A 409 5.80 -30.60 -6.39
N ASP A 410 6.69 -29.74 -6.89
CA ASP A 410 7.09 -28.49 -6.24
C ASP A 410 6.44 -27.24 -6.85
N ASP A 411 5.61 -27.40 -7.90
CA ASP A 411 5.12 -26.27 -8.68
C ASP A 411 3.58 -26.28 -8.87
N GLY A 412 2.87 -25.79 -7.86
CA GLY A 412 1.41 -25.55 -7.98
C GLY A 412 1.05 -24.58 -9.11
N GLN A 413 1.98 -23.74 -9.56
CA GLN A 413 1.76 -22.82 -10.69
C GLN A 413 1.67 -23.59 -12.01
N ALA A 414 2.45 -24.64 -12.21
CA ALA A 414 2.37 -25.52 -13.39
C ALA A 414 0.98 -26.19 -13.47
N TYR A 415 0.44 -26.66 -12.34
CA TYR A 415 -0.94 -27.15 -12.28
C TYR A 415 -1.94 -26.04 -12.66
N GLY A 416 -1.81 -24.85 -12.06
CA GLY A 416 -2.71 -23.73 -12.34
C GLY A 416 -2.69 -23.33 -13.81
N TYR A 417 -1.51 -23.28 -14.43
CA TYR A 417 -1.37 -23.01 -15.85
C TYR A 417 -2.09 -24.07 -16.72
N ALA A 418 -1.86 -25.35 -16.45
CA ALA A 418 -2.48 -26.45 -17.19
C ALA A 418 -4.02 -26.44 -17.03
N ALA A 419 -4.52 -26.20 -15.83
CA ALA A 419 -5.97 -26.12 -15.56
C ALA A 419 -6.63 -24.88 -16.19
N ALA A 420 -5.98 -23.70 -16.14
CA ALA A 420 -6.53 -22.45 -16.64
C ALA A 420 -6.59 -22.40 -18.18
N PHE A 421 -5.64 -23.02 -18.88
CA PHE A 421 -5.54 -22.99 -20.34
C PHE A 421 -5.99 -24.28 -21.03
N GLY A 422 -6.68 -25.19 -20.29
CA GLY A 422 -7.31 -26.38 -20.85
C GLY A 422 -6.31 -27.49 -21.25
N ALA A 423 -5.08 -27.43 -20.77
CA ALA A 423 -4.07 -28.48 -21.00
C ALA A 423 -4.17 -29.65 -20.01
N GLY A 424 -5.08 -29.55 -18.99
CA GLY A 424 -5.35 -30.56 -17.99
C GLY A 424 -6.78 -30.49 -17.46
N LEU A 425 -7.23 -31.54 -16.74
CA LEU A 425 -8.52 -31.54 -16.04
C LEU A 425 -8.35 -30.86 -14.68
N SER A 426 -9.35 -30.08 -14.25
CA SER A 426 -9.40 -29.54 -12.88
C SER A 426 -9.56 -30.66 -11.87
N CYS A 427 -8.84 -30.58 -10.76
CA CYS A 427 -8.95 -31.51 -9.61
C CYS A 427 -9.95 -31.02 -8.54
N GLU A 428 -10.75 -30.00 -8.85
CA GLU A 428 -11.69 -29.35 -7.93
C GLU A 428 -12.64 -30.36 -7.26
N ARG A 429 -13.25 -31.23 -8.05
CA ARG A 429 -14.21 -32.22 -7.55
C ARG A 429 -13.54 -33.20 -6.58
N GLU A 430 -12.38 -33.70 -6.96
CA GLU A 430 -11.61 -34.67 -6.18
C GLU A 430 -11.14 -34.05 -4.82
N ALA A 431 -10.70 -32.79 -4.84
CA ALA A 431 -10.33 -32.06 -3.63
C ALA A 431 -11.54 -31.82 -2.70
N ILE A 432 -12.68 -31.43 -3.25
CA ILE A 432 -13.93 -31.22 -2.48
C ILE A 432 -14.40 -32.55 -1.88
N GLU A 433 -14.46 -33.65 -2.66
CA GLU A 433 -14.88 -34.95 -2.17
C GLU A 433 -13.98 -35.45 -1.04
N GLN A 434 -12.68 -35.21 -1.11
CA GLN A 434 -11.73 -35.59 -0.04
C GLN A 434 -11.98 -34.78 1.24
N LEU A 435 -12.19 -33.47 1.15
CA LEU A 435 -12.51 -32.63 2.28
C LEU A 435 -13.83 -33.06 2.95
N VAL A 436 -14.87 -33.33 2.16
CA VAL A 436 -16.18 -33.82 2.66
C VAL A 436 -16.04 -35.15 3.37
N ASP A 437 -15.26 -36.09 2.84
CA ASP A 437 -15.01 -37.37 3.48
C ASP A 437 -14.29 -37.19 4.83
N MET A 438 -13.29 -36.31 4.91
CA MET A 438 -12.60 -35.99 6.16
C MET A 438 -13.55 -35.42 7.20
N GLN A 439 -14.46 -34.52 6.80
CA GLN A 439 -15.44 -33.91 7.71
C GLN A 439 -16.49 -34.91 8.19
N ARG A 440 -17.03 -35.76 7.31
CA ARG A 440 -18.04 -36.77 7.66
C ARG A 440 -17.52 -37.83 8.64
N ASN A 441 -16.27 -38.22 8.48
CA ASN A 441 -15.65 -39.28 9.30
C ASN A 441 -14.96 -38.73 10.56
N ALA A 442 -14.96 -37.40 10.77
CA ALA A 442 -14.30 -36.75 11.88
C ALA A 442 -14.67 -37.34 13.25
N LEU A 443 -15.97 -37.54 13.51
CA LEU A 443 -16.47 -38.10 14.78
C LEU A 443 -16.09 -39.58 15.02
N SER A 444 -15.97 -40.35 13.95
CA SER A 444 -15.56 -41.77 14.06
C SER A 444 -14.07 -41.91 14.31
N HIS A 445 -13.26 -41.01 13.75
CA HIS A 445 -11.83 -40.99 13.93
C HIS A 445 -11.43 -40.42 15.31
N ALA A 446 -12.08 -39.34 15.76
CA ALA A 446 -11.79 -38.70 17.05
C ALA A 446 -12.19 -39.51 18.27
N ARG A 447 -13.14 -40.45 18.16
CA ARG A 447 -13.63 -41.29 19.32
C ARG A 447 -12.65 -42.35 19.75
N ARG A 448 -11.56 -42.62 19.04
CA ARG A 448 -10.68 -43.77 19.32
C ARG A 448 -9.62 -43.49 20.37
N ASP A 449 -9.05 -42.28 20.50
CA ASP A 449 -7.81 -42.11 21.29
C ASP A 449 -7.64 -40.77 22.06
N GLY A 450 -8.70 -40.02 22.42
CA GLY A 450 -8.58 -38.85 23.31
C GLY A 450 -8.20 -37.55 22.67
N LEU A 451 -7.65 -36.57 23.42
CA LEU A 451 -7.37 -35.20 22.98
C LEU A 451 -6.32 -35.10 21.86
N GLU A 452 -5.30 -35.95 21.90
CA GLU A 452 -4.27 -36.00 20.85
C GLU A 452 -4.86 -36.41 19.49
N ALA A 453 -5.78 -37.36 19.47
CA ALA A 453 -6.49 -37.77 18.27
C ALA A 453 -7.37 -36.65 17.72
N SER A 454 -7.92 -35.79 18.59
CA SER A 454 -8.67 -34.60 18.16
C SER A 454 -7.79 -33.56 17.48
N ASP A 455 -6.59 -33.30 18.00
CA ASP A 455 -5.64 -32.37 17.41
C ASP A 455 -5.10 -32.86 16.05
N GLU A 456 -4.74 -34.16 15.95
CA GLU A 456 -4.28 -34.76 14.68
C GLU A 456 -5.41 -34.81 13.62
N GLN A 457 -6.64 -35.10 14.05
CA GLN A 457 -7.80 -35.06 13.18
C GLN A 457 -8.05 -33.63 12.65
N PHE A 458 -8.00 -32.63 13.54
CA PHE A 458 -8.13 -31.21 13.16
C PHE A 458 -7.01 -30.81 12.19
N TYR A 459 -5.78 -31.20 12.48
CA TYR A 459 -4.64 -30.97 11.59
C TYR A 459 -4.87 -31.53 10.18
N ALA A 460 -5.32 -32.79 10.08
CA ALA A 460 -5.58 -33.43 8.81
C ALA A 460 -6.75 -32.80 8.05
N GLN A 461 -7.79 -32.34 8.75
CA GLN A 461 -8.91 -31.61 8.14
C GLN A 461 -8.47 -30.26 7.56
N GLN A 462 -7.61 -29.53 8.27
CA GLN A 462 -7.09 -28.27 7.77
C GLN A 462 -6.17 -28.50 6.55
N ASN A 463 -5.37 -29.56 6.51
CA ASN A 463 -4.63 -29.94 5.31
C ASN A 463 -5.56 -30.23 4.12
N ALA A 464 -6.67 -30.92 4.32
CA ALA A 464 -7.65 -31.17 3.25
C ALA A 464 -8.33 -29.85 2.77
N LEU A 465 -8.60 -28.92 3.69
CA LEU A 465 -9.09 -27.58 3.36
C LEU A 465 -8.05 -26.80 2.55
N THR A 466 -6.79 -26.87 2.96
CA THR A 466 -5.67 -26.25 2.24
C THR A 466 -5.56 -26.77 0.81
N VAL A 467 -5.65 -28.11 0.61
CA VAL A 467 -5.64 -28.70 -0.75
C VAL A 467 -6.77 -28.15 -1.61
N ARG A 468 -8.01 -28.08 -1.08
CA ARG A 468 -9.16 -27.56 -1.81
C ARG A 468 -8.99 -26.08 -2.17
N ASN A 469 -8.54 -25.25 -1.23
CA ASN A 469 -8.40 -23.82 -1.46
C ASN A 469 -7.15 -23.50 -2.30
N ALA A 470 -6.09 -24.28 -2.20
CA ALA A 470 -4.91 -24.16 -3.05
C ALA A 470 -5.23 -24.52 -4.51
N GLU A 471 -6.04 -25.57 -4.75
CA GLU A 471 -6.52 -25.89 -6.09
C GLU A 471 -7.24 -24.71 -6.71
N GLU A 472 -8.22 -24.13 -6.01
CA GLU A 472 -8.97 -22.96 -6.47
C GLU A 472 -8.06 -21.76 -6.71
N TYR A 473 -7.09 -21.50 -5.81
CA TYR A 473 -6.12 -20.43 -5.93
C TYR A 473 -5.26 -20.58 -7.19
N TYR A 474 -4.60 -21.73 -7.38
CA TYR A 474 -3.72 -21.94 -8.53
C TYR A 474 -4.49 -21.93 -9.85
N ARG A 475 -5.69 -22.51 -9.90
CA ARG A 475 -6.56 -22.47 -11.08
C ARG A 475 -7.01 -21.06 -11.44
N SER A 476 -7.23 -20.19 -10.47
CA SER A 476 -7.73 -18.81 -10.65
C SER A 476 -6.62 -17.76 -10.76
N MET A 477 -5.36 -18.07 -10.45
CA MET A 477 -4.27 -17.07 -10.42
C MET A 477 -4.03 -16.36 -11.76
N PHE A 478 -4.38 -16.99 -12.86
CA PHE A 478 -4.31 -16.41 -14.21
C PHE A 478 -5.58 -15.63 -14.61
N SER A 479 -6.63 -15.65 -13.78
CA SER A 479 -7.90 -14.96 -14.05
C SER A 479 -7.93 -13.52 -13.54
N GLY A 480 -6.98 -13.13 -12.69
CA GLY A 480 -6.84 -11.77 -12.18
C GLY A 480 -6.28 -11.70 -10.75
N ARG A 481 -5.46 -10.68 -10.49
CA ARG A 481 -4.78 -10.48 -9.20
C ARG A 481 -5.76 -10.38 -8.01
N VAL A 482 -6.87 -9.67 -8.16
CA VAL A 482 -7.88 -9.48 -7.10
C VAL A 482 -8.50 -10.82 -6.68
N THR A 483 -8.76 -11.71 -7.64
CA THR A 483 -9.39 -13.01 -7.36
C THR A 483 -8.48 -13.90 -6.52
N SER A 484 -7.22 -14.08 -6.93
CA SER A 484 -6.27 -14.93 -6.21
C SER A 484 -5.91 -14.33 -4.83
N TRP A 485 -5.76 -13.01 -4.73
CA TRP A 485 -5.56 -12.32 -3.45
C TRP A 485 -6.71 -12.60 -2.47
N ASN A 486 -7.94 -12.37 -2.92
CA ASN A 486 -9.12 -12.57 -2.08
C ASN A 486 -9.33 -14.03 -1.65
N LEU A 487 -8.95 -15.00 -2.50
CA LEU A 487 -8.97 -16.42 -2.13
C LEU A 487 -8.00 -16.72 -1.00
N ARG A 488 -6.79 -16.18 -1.06
CA ARG A 488 -5.77 -16.36 -0.01
C ARG A 488 -6.23 -15.77 1.32
N ASP A 489 -6.68 -14.53 1.34
CA ASP A 489 -7.13 -13.87 2.58
C ASP A 489 -8.39 -14.53 3.16
N ARG A 490 -9.33 -14.97 2.32
CA ARG A 490 -10.48 -15.78 2.79
C ARG A 490 -10.04 -17.13 3.37
N HIS A 491 -9.05 -17.79 2.76
CA HIS A 491 -8.49 -19.03 3.32
C HIS A 491 -7.89 -18.79 4.70
N MET A 492 -7.06 -17.76 4.85
CA MET A 492 -6.47 -17.40 6.15
C MET A 492 -7.55 -17.11 7.21
N ALA A 493 -8.60 -16.37 6.84
CA ALA A 493 -9.73 -16.10 7.74
C ALA A 493 -10.50 -17.38 8.12
N GLN A 494 -10.76 -18.27 7.17
CA GLN A 494 -11.40 -19.56 7.43
C GLN A 494 -10.56 -20.46 8.36
N THR A 495 -9.25 -20.51 8.14
CA THR A 495 -8.32 -21.28 8.94
C THR A 495 -8.24 -20.74 10.37
N LEU A 496 -8.18 -19.40 10.53
CA LEU A 496 -8.21 -18.73 11.82
C LEU A 496 -9.52 -19.01 12.58
N GLU A 497 -10.66 -18.96 11.91
CA GLU A 497 -11.97 -19.28 12.48
C GLU A 497 -12.04 -20.74 12.93
N ALA A 498 -11.57 -21.67 12.09
CA ALA A 498 -11.53 -23.09 12.43
C ALA A 498 -10.62 -23.34 13.62
N LEU A 499 -9.46 -22.66 13.68
CA LEU A 499 -8.53 -22.75 14.82
C LEU A 499 -9.17 -22.20 16.11
N LEU A 500 -9.80 -21.03 16.05
CA LEU A 500 -10.49 -20.45 17.21
C LEU A 500 -11.58 -21.40 17.74
N THR A 501 -12.39 -21.95 16.84
CA THR A 501 -13.44 -22.93 17.17
C THR A 501 -12.87 -24.20 17.78
N HIS A 502 -11.71 -24.68 17.29
CA HIS A 502 -11.03 -25.84 17.84
C HIS A 502 -10.49 -25.55 19.23
N GLN A 503 -9.92 -24.40 19.48
CA GLN A 503 -9.44 -23.98 20.80
C GLN A 503 -10.59 -23.77 21.79
N ASP A 504 -11.72 -23.18 21.37
CA ASP A 504 -12.92 -22.97 22.17
C ASP A 504 -13.54 -24.32 22.64
N ARG A 505 -13.53 -25.34 21.79
CA ARG A 505 -14.01 -26.69 22.13
C ARG A 505 -13.06 -27.45 23.03
N GLY A 506 -11.82 -27.04 23.11
CA GLY A 506 -10.79 -27.62 23.93
C GLY A 506 -10.83 -27.12 25.39
N ASN A 507 -9.68 -27.21 26.06
CA ASN A 507 -9.58 -26.81 27.48
C ASN A 507 -9.47 -25.30 27.72
N PHE A 508 -9.41 -24.48 26.67
CA PHE A 508 -9.41 -23.01 26.79
C PHE A 508 -10.82 -22.44 26.92
N GLY A 509 -11.85 -23.21 26.50
CA GLY A 509 -13.24 -22.79 26.58
C GLY A 509 -13.59 -21.67 25.60
N PRO A 510 -14.79 -21.07 25.73
CA PRO A 510 -15.31 -20.09 24.75
C PRO A 510 -14.53 -18.77 24.70
N ASP A 511 -13.53 -18.59 25.56
CA ASP A 511 -12.72 -17.40 25.68
C ASP A 511 -11.30 -17.59 25.11
N ALA A 512 -11.08 -18.56 24.23
CA ALA A 512 -9.80 -18.78 23.55
C ALA A 512 -9.35 -17.50 22.84
N ARG A 513 -8.05 -17.16 23.00
CA ARG A 513 -7.42 -15.95 22.48
C ARG A 513 -6.28 -16.30 21.53
N ILE A 514 -6.23 -15.68 20.34
CA ILE A 514 -5.25 -15.99 19.30
C ILE A 514 -4.49 -14.73 18.86
N ILE A 515 -3.17 -14.87 18.72
CA ILE A 515 -2.30 -13.86 18.13
C ILE A 515 -2.08 -14.22 16.67
N VAL A 516 -2.16 -13.24 15.77
CA VAL A 516 -1.88 -13.43 14.34
C VAL A 516 -0.64 -12.65 13.94
N TRP A 517 0.28 -13.30 13.22
CA TRP A 517 1.46 -12.69 12.60
C TRP A 517 1.32 -12.70 11.09
N ALA A 518 1.18 -11.54 10.47
CA ALA A 518 1.13 -11.41 9.02
C ALA A 518 1.66 -10.05 8.58
N HIS A 519 1.80 -9.86 7.26
CA HIS A 519 2.18 -8.57 6.70
C HIS A 519 1.07 -7.52 6.91
N ASN A 520 1.43 -6.23 6.98
CA ASN A 520 0.47 -5.12 7.10
C ASN A 520 -0.63 -5.15 6.02
N SER A 521 -0.29 -5.61 4.82
CA SER A 521 -1.25 -5.74 3.71
C SER A 521 -2.33 -6.80 3.93
N HIS A 522 -2.14 -7.72 4.88
CA HIS A 522 -3.13 -8.71 5.33
C HIS A 522 -3.77 -8.32 6.65
N VAL A 523 -2.99 -7.71 7.57
CA VAL A 523 -3.45 -7.31 8.91
C VAL A 523 -4.34 -6.09 8.87
N GLY A 524 -4.02 -5.08 8.05
CA GLY A 524 -4.78 -3.84 7.96
C GLY A 524 -6.19 -4.02 7.40
N ASP A 525 -7.12 -3.16 7.78
CA ASP A 525 -8.48 -3.13 7.21
C ASP A 525 -8.44 -2.58 5.78
N ALA A 526 -8.76 -3.41 4.79
CA ALA A 526 -8.68 -3.03 3.37
C ALA A 526 -9.63 -1.88 3.00
N ARG A 527 -10.73 -1.70 3.73
CA ARG A 527 -11.70 -0.60 3.47
C ARG A 527 -11.08 0.79 3.65
N ALA A 528 -9.99 0.87 4.40
CA ALA A 528 -9.21 2.08 4.61
C ALA A 528 -8.09 2.28 3.57
N THR A 529 -8.07 1.53 2.48
CA THR A 529 -6.98 1.50 1.50
C THR A 529 -7.48 1.61 0.07
N GLU A 530 -6.59 2.04 -0.86
CA GLU A 530 -6.92 2.06 -2.28
C GLU A 530 -7.13 0.65 -2.85
N VAL A 531 -6.40 -0.35 -2.35
CA VAL A 531 -6.56 -1.74 -2.83
C VAL A 531 -7.92 -2.32 -2.44
N GLY A 532 -8.49 -1.89 -1.30
CA GLY A 532 -9.85 -2.21 -0.92
C GLY A 532 -10.90 -1.54 -1.83
N ALA A 533 -10.63 -0.31 -2.28
CA ALA A 533 -11.49 0.36 -3.28
C ALA A 533 -11.49 -0.39 -4.62
N ASP A 534 -10.40 -1.08 -4.97
CA ASP A 534 -10.27 -1.94 -6.14
C ASP A 534 -10.89 -3.36 -5.93
N GLY A 535 -11.50 -3.61 -4.78
CA GLY A 535 -12.21 -4.86 -4.46
C GLY A 535 -11.33 -5.94 -3.81
N GLN A 536 -10.11 -5.61 -3.36
CA GLN A 536 -9.31 -6.54 -2.57
C GLN A 536 -9.84 -6.61 -1.13
N LEU A 537 -9.81 -7.82 -0.56
CA LEU A 537 -10.11 -8.08 0.84
C LEU A 537 -8.82 -8.37 1.60
N THR A 538 -8.83 -8.16 2.91
CA THR A 538 -7.73 -8.54 3.80
C THR A 538 -8.23 -9.41 4.94
N LEU A 539 -7.33 -10.20 5.51
CA LEU A 539 -7.60 -10.98 6.73
C LEU A 539 -8.11 -10.06 7.85
N GLY A 540 -7.47 -8.90 8.07
CA GLY A 540 -7.88 -7.95 9.11
C GLY A 540 -9.29 -7.42 8.92
N GLN A 541 -9.68 -7.05 7.69
CA GLN A 541 -11.05 -6.67 7.37
C GLN A 541 -12.04 -7.80 7.68
N LEU A 542 -11.79 -9.01 7.15
CA LEU A 542 -12.71 -10.15 7.31
C LEU A 542 -12.90 -10.53 8.79
N VAL A 543 -11.83 -10.50 9.58
CA VAL A 543 -11.87 -10.81 11.01
C VAL A 543 -12.58 -9.69 11.78
N ARG A 544 -12.32 -8.42 11.46
CA ARG A 544 -13.01 -7.27 12.07
C ARG A 544 -14.51 -7.26 11.76
N GLU A 545 -14.90 -7.55 10.53
CA GLU A 545 -16.33 -7.67 10.15
C GLU A 545 -17.05 -8.76 10.95
N ARG A 546 -16.36 -9.86 11.25
CA ARG A 546 -16.96 -11.01 11.94
C ARG A 546 -16.97 -10.88 13.46
N TYR A 547 -15.91 -10.36 14.06
CA TYR A 547 -15.70 -10.36 15.51
C TYR A 547 -15.77 -8.97 16.15
N GLY A 548 -15.86 -7.90 15.36
CA GLY A 548 -16.03 -6.52 15.84
C GLY A 548 -14.96 -6.09 16.85
N GLU A 549 -15.43 -5.64 18.01
CA GLU A 549 -14.56 -5.15 19.10
C GLU A 549 -13.67 -6.20 19.74
N ALA A 550 -13.90 -7.48 19.48
CA ALA A 550 -13.02 -8.55 19.97
C ALA A 550 -11.72 -8.69 19.15
N VAL A 551 -11.45 -7.76 18.20
CA VAL A 551 -10.27 -7.75 17.34
C VAL A 551 -9.47 -6.49 17.55
N ARG A 552 -8.13 -6.62 17.52
CA ARG A 552 -7.21 -5.46 17.41
C ARG A 552 -6.21 -5.69 16.29
N LEU A 553 -6.02 -4.63 15.50
CA LEU A 553 -5.10 -4.58 14.36
C LEU A 553 -3.95 -3.63 14.70
N ILE A 554 -2.74 -4.16 14.82
CA ILE A 554 -1.53 -3.39 15.13
C ILE A 554 -0.62 -3.41 13.91
N GLY A 555 -0.37 -2.25 13.30
CA GLY A 555 0.57 -2.09 12.19
C GLY A 555 1.97 -1.73 12.67
N MET A 556 2.99 -2.03 11.85
CA MET A 556 4.36 -1.56 12.09
C MET A 556 4.92 -0.85 10.86
N THR A 557 5.71 0.21 11.08
CA THR A 557 6.30 1.03 10.01
C THR A 557 7.76 1.37 10.30
N THR A 558 8.53 1.66 9.23
CA THR A 558 9.92 2.12 9.33
C THR A 558 10.24 3.19 8.29
N TYR A 559 11.07 4.18 8.66
CA TYR A 559 11.50 5.22 7.73
C TYR A 559 12.64 4.74 6.82
N THR A 560 13.67 4.10 7.38
CA THR A 560 14.84 3.62 6.64
C THR A 560 15.55 2.49 7.39
N GLY A 561 16.61 1.95 6.82
CA GLY A 561 17.42 0.90 7.42
C GLY A 561 17.86 -0.16 6.45
N THR A 562 17.84 -1.41 6.87
CA THR A 562 18.11 -2.56 6.01
C THR A 562 17.02 -3.64 6.18
N VAL A 563 16.83 -4.45 5.15
CA VAL A 563 15.85 -5.52 5.11
C VAL A 563 16.44 -6.77 4.46
N THR A 564 16.07 -7.94 4.92
CA THR A 564 16.31 -9.20 4.20
C THR A 564 15.21 -9.41 3.17
N ALA A 565 15.57 -9.44 1.90
CA ALA A 565 14.63 -9.63 0.78
C ALA A 565 15.38 -10.22 -0.42
N ALA A 566 14.66 -10.85 -1.35
CA ALA A 566 15.20 -11.28 -2.62
C ALA A 566 15.08 -10.19 -3.70
N THR A 567 15.83 -10.31 -4.79
CA THR A 567 15.69 -9.47 -5.98
C THR A 567 14.60 -9.98 -6.90
N GLU A 568 14.34 -11.30 -6.92
CA GLU A 568 13.33 -11.97 -7.73
C GLU A 568 12.71 -13.16 -6.98
N TRP A 569 11.61 -13.67 -7.49
CA TRP A 569 10.94 -14.83 -6.89
C TRP A 569 11.83 -16.08 -6.99
N GLY A 570 12.01 -16.78 -5.87
CA GLY A 570 12.91 -17.93 -5.77
C GLY A 570 14.39 -17.54 -5.64
N GLY A 571 14.71 -16.25 -5.61
CA GLY A 571 16.07 -15.73 -5.44
C GLY A 571 16.63 -15.95 -4.03
N VAL A 572 17.93 -15.76 -3.88
CA VAL A 572 18.63 -15.85 -2.59
C VAL A 572 18.22 -14.70 -1.66
N ALA A 573 18.35 -14.91 -0.35
CA ALA A 573 18.19 -13.86 0.64
C ALA A 573 19.36 -12.86 0.53
N GLU A 574 19.04 -11.58 0.42
CA GLU A 574 20.00 -10.48 0.35
C GLU A 574 19.74 -9.48 1.47
N ARG A 575 20.79 -8.85 1.98
CA ARG A 575 20.66 -7.72 2.91
C ARG A 575 20.63 -6.43 2.11
N LYS A 576 19.44 -5.85 1.95
CA LYS A 576 19.18 -4.67 1.12
C LYS A 576 18.99 -3.42 1.95
N VAL A 577 19.45 -2.28 1.43
CA VAL A 577 19.21 -0.97 2.04
C VAL A 577 17.81 -0.48 1.69
N ILE A 578 17.03 -0.13 2.71
CA ILE A 578 15.73 0.52 2.54
C ILE A 578 15.98 2.01 2.31
N ARG A 579 15.49 2.56 1.21
CA ARG A 579 15.55 4.01 0.96
C ARG A 579 14.80 4.79 2.04
N PRO A 580 15.19 6.05 2.35
CA PRO A 580 14.33 6.93 3.12
C PRO A 580 12.91 6.97 2.55
N ALA A 581 11.91 6.99 3.41
CA ALA A 581 10.52 6.94 2.97
C ALA A 581 10.15 8.13 2.08
N LEU A 582 9.17 7.90 1.22
CA LEU A 582 8.73 8.92 0.26
C LEU A 582 8.09 10.12 0.97
N GLY A 583 8.35 11.31 0.42
CA GLY A 583 7.73 12.56 0.87
C GLY A 583 6.20 12.47 0.92
N GLY A 584 5.59 12.86 2.03
CA GLY A 584 4.16 12.78 2.30
C GLY A 584 3.63 11.40 2.68
N SER A 585 4.49 10.38 2.82
CA SER A 585 4.11 9.06 3.31
C SER A 585 3.81 9.05 4.81
N LEU A 586 3.21 7.96 5.28
CA LEU A 586 3.01 7.71 6.71
C LEU A 586 4.35 7.61 7.44
N GLU A 587 5.31 6.94 6.85
CA GLU A 587 6.64 6.72 7.42
C GLU A 587 7.43 8.04 7.54
N GLU A 588 7.30 8.97 6.57
CA GLU A 588 7.88 10.30 6.69
C GLU A 588 7.21 11.11 7.82
N LEU A 589 5.88 11.09 7.90
CA LEU A 589 5.16 11.76 8.99
C LEU A 589 5.62 11.26 10.37
N MET A 590 5.83 9.93 10.50
CA MET A 590 6.35 9.35 11.74
C MET A 590 7.79 9.79 12.01
N HIS A 591 8.65 9.80 10.99
CA HIS A 591 10.05 10.27 11.08
C HIS A 591 10.16 11.74 11.52
N GLU A 592 9.27 12.61 11.05
CA GLU A 592 9.25 14.02 11.41
C GLU A 592 9.03 14.27 12.92
N THR A 593 8.51 13.28 13.68
CA THR A 593 8.45 13.33 15.15
C THR A 593 9.83 13.31 15.81
N ARG A 594 10.87 12.85 15.08
CA ARG A 594 12.26 12.68 15.53
C ARG A 594 12.43 11.69 16.69
N ARG A 595 11.46 10.80 16.90
CA ARG A 595 11.57 9.72 17.89
C ARG A 595 12.14 8.47 17.23
N PRO A 596 13.08 7.77 17.90
CA PRO A 596 13.69 6.57 17.31
C PRO A 596 12.75 5.37 17.21
N ALA A 597 11.79 5.25 18.15
CA ALA A 597 10.74 4.26 18.11
C ALA A 597 9.59 4.65 19.06
N PHE A 598 8.36 4.46 18.64
CA PHE A 598 7.17 4.81 19.43
C PHE A 598 5.91 4.07 18.95
N LEU A 599 4.91 4.08 19.82
CA LEU A 599 3.54 3.65 19.56
C LEU A 599 2.64 4.87 19.45
N VAL A 600 1.73 4.87 18.49
CA VAL A 600 0.59 5.79 18.43
C VAL A 600 -0.70 5.01 18.19
N SER A 601 -1.78 5.40 18.88
CA SER A 601 -3.06 4.71 18.75
C SER A 601 -4.22 5.71 18.75
N PRO A 602 -5.04 5.71 17.68
CA PRO A 602 -6.29 6.48 17.66
C PRO A 602 -7.30 6.08 18.73
N LEU A 603 -7.19 4.86 19.28
CA LEU A 603 -8.10 4.36 20.31
C LEU A 603 -7.89 5.03 21.67
N ILE A 604 -6.65 5.24 22.06
CA ILE A 604 -6.29 5.78 23.39
C ILE A 604 -5.89 7.26 23.32
N SER A 605 -5.64 7.80 22.12
CA SER A 605 -5.26 9.19 21.91
C SER A 605 -6.12 9.86 20.82
N ARG A 606 -6.99 10.77 21.25
CA ARG A 606 -7.85 11.54 20.32
C ARG A 606 -7.03 12.50 19.45
N GLY A 607 -5.91 12.99 19.93
CA GLY A 607 -5.03 13.88 19.18
C GLY A 607 -4.36 13.19 17.99
N ALA A 608 -4.17 11.87 18.07
CA ALA A 608 -3.58 11.09 16.96
C ALA A 608 -4.56 10.87 15.80
N VAL A 609 -5.87 11.02 16.01
CA VAL A 609 -6.89 10.71 14.98
C VAL A 609 -6.73 11.60 13.75
N GLU A 610 -6.67 12.92 13.92
CA GLU A 610 -6.64 13.86 12.80
C GLU A 610 -5.39 13.70 11.92
N PRO A 611 -4.15 13.66 12.42
CA PRO A 611 -2.98 13.41 11.60
C PRO A 611 -3.01 12.07 10.85
N LEU A 612 -3.61 11.04 11.44
CA LEU A 612 -3.68 9.68 10.89
C LEU A 612 -4.92 9.45 10.00
N SER A 613 -5.90 10.33 9.98
CA SER A 613 -7.09 10.23 9.12
C SER A 613 -6.85 10.73 7.69
N THR A 614 -5.79 11.51 7.47
CA THR A 614 -5.39 11.97 6.14
C THR A 614 -4.88 10.80 5.31
N VAL A 615 -5.36 10.69 4.06
CA VAL A 615 -4.87 9.68 3.11
C VAL A 615 -3.38 9.91 2.83
N ARG A 616 -2.58 8.86 3.01
CA ARG A 616 -1.12 8.89 2.81
C ARG A 616 -0.66 7.63 2.09
N LEU A 617 0.48 7.72 1.41
CA LEU A 617 1.22 6.53 1.00
C LEU A 617 1.73 5.80 2.24
N SER A 618 1.67 4.48 2.24
CA SER A 618 2.30 3.63 3.24
C SER A 618 3.10 2.53 2.56
N ARG A 619 4.27 2.24 3.12
CA ARG A 619 5.23 1.27 2.58
C ARG A 619 4.79 -0.16 2.86
N ALA A 620 4.96 -1.03 1.86
CA ALA A 620 4.70 -2.46 1.97
C ALA A 620 5.75 -3.24 1.17
N ILE A 621 6.79 -3.70 1.86
CA ILE A 621 7.85 -4.52 1.27
C ILE A 621 7.53 -5.99 1.54
N GLY A 622 7.20 -6.75 0.49
CA GLY A 622 7.02 -8.19 0.55
C GLY A 622 8.36 -8.94 0.62
N VAL A 623 8.38 -10.13 0.05
CA VAL A 623 9.59 -10.99 0.00
C VAL A 623 10.60 -10.56 -1.07
N ILE A 624 10.19 -9.67 -1.98
CA ILE A 624 11.03 -9.07 -3.02
C ILE A 624 11.12 -7.59 -2.73
N TYR A 625 12.34 -7.03 -2.79
CA TYR A 625 12.55 -5.60 -2.69
C TYR A 625 13.43 -5.10 -3.82
N GLN A 626 12.91 -4.14 -4.58
CA GLN A 626 13.60 -3.46 -5.67
C GLN A 626 13.59 -1.94 -5.44
N PRO A 627 14.66 -1.36 -4.88
CA PRO A 627 14.72 0.07 -4.57
C PRO A 627 14.44 0.99 -5.75
N ALA A 628 14.82 0.56 -6.98
CA ALA A 628 14.64 1.35 -8.19
C ALA A 628 13.15 1.61 -8.54
N THR A 629 12.25 0.72 -8.16
CA THR A 629 10.80 0.78 -8.45
C THR A 629 9.96 0.90 -7.19
N GLU A 630 10.55 1.23 -6.05
CA GLU A 630 9.93 1.18 -4.73
C GLU A 630 8.58 1.91 -4.68
N ARG A 631 8.50 3.12 -5.27
CA ARG A 631 7.26 3.90 -5.28
C ARG A 631 6.09 3.15 -5.95
N ASP A 632 6.36 2.48 -7.06
CA ASP A 632 5.33 1.84 -7.89
C ASP A 632 4.97 0.42 -7.42
N SER A 633 5.90 -0.22 -6.69
CA SER A 633 5.79 -1.64 -6.31
C SER A 633 5.61 -1.86 -4.81
N HIS A 634 5.94 -0.88 -3.97
CA HIS A 634 6.00 -1.04 -2.52
C HIS A 634 5.28 0.05 -1.72
N TYR A 635 4.40 0.84 -2.36
CA TYR A 635 3.57 1.84 -1.70
C TYR A 635 2.14 1.79 -2.21
N TYR A 636 1.19 2.01 -1.31
CA TYR A 636 -0.23 2.17 -1.61
C TYR A 636 -0.88 3.19 -0.67
N HIS A 637 -2.00 3.79 -1.08
CA HIS A 637 -2.67 4.79 -0.28
C HIS A 637 -3.52 4.16 0.81
N VAL A 638 -3.43 4.75 2.02
CA VAL A 638 -4.15 4.30 3.21
C VAL A 638 -4.70 5.47 4.01
N ARG A 639 -5.74 5.21 4.82
CA ARG A 639 -6.13 6.03 5.98
C ARG A 639 -5.68 5.32 7.25
N PRO A 640 -4.53 5.70 7.84
CA PRO A 640 -3.91 4.92 8.91
C PRO A 640 -4.80 4.71 10.13
N SER A 641 -5.59 5.73 10.55
CA SER A 641 -6.49 5.64 11.71
C SER A 641 -7.69 4.71 11.52
N GLU A 642 -8.05 4.39 10.28
CA GLU A 642 -9.12 3.45 9.94
C GLU A 642 -8.55 2.05 9.65
N GLN A 643 -7.28 1.98 9.20
CA GLN A 643 -6.60 0.75 8.85
C GLN A 643 -6.14 -0.04 10.07
N PHE A 644 -5.63 0.66 11.11
CA PHE A 644 -5.07 0.06 12.32
C PHE A 644 -5.62 0.70 13.59
N ASP A 645 -5.73 -0.09 14.64
CA ASP A 645 -6.06 0.37 16.00
C ASP A 645 -4.84 0.99 16.70
N ALA A 646 -3.64 0.56 16.32
CA ALA A 646 -2.37 1.11 16.76
C ALA A 646 -1.30 0.93 15.70
N ILE A 647 -0.31 1.82 15.71
CA ILE A 647 0.86 1.76 14.83
C ILE A 647 2.12 1.88 15.67
N ILE A 648 3.02 0.94 15.52
CA ILE A 648 4.36 0.96 16.09
C ILE A 648 5.33 1.43 15.00
N HIS A 649 6.05 2.52 15.25
CA HIS A 649 7.08 3.02 14.35
C HIS A 649 8.46 2.75 14.90
N VAL A 650 9.37 2.29 14.03
CA VAL A 650 10.82 2.19 14.30
C VAL A 650 11.55 2.93 13.20
N ASP A 651 12.14 4.06 13.52
CA ASP A 651 12.68 4.98 12.54
C ASP A 651 13.80 4.38 11.68
N HIS A 652 14.70 3.61 12.30
CA HIS A 652 15.82 2.94 11.63
C HIS A 652 15.88 1.46 12.00
N THR A 653 15.79 0.59 11.02
CA THR A 653 15.69 -0.87 11.20
C THR A 653 16.84 -1.65 10.58
N ARG A 654 16.97 -2.91 10.96
CA ARG A 654 18.00 -3.83 10.49
C ARG A 654 17.38 -5.03 9.78
N ALA A 655 18.14 -5.59 8.83
CA ALA A 655 17.80 -6.82 8.16
C ALA A 655 17.67 -7.99 9.15
N LEU A 656 16.63 -8.79 8.97
CA LEU A 656 16.39 -10.03 9.72
C LEU A 656 17.46 -11.05 9.36
N GLU A 657 18.14 -11.62 10.35
CA GLU A 657 19.22 -12.58 10.15
C GLU A 657 18.66 -13.99 9.89
N PRO A 658 18.88 -14.59 8.68
CA PRO A 658 18.53 -15.97 8.39
C PRO A 658 19.33 -16.96 9.24
N LEU A 659 18.81 -18.17 9.44
CA LEU A 659 19.57 -19.26 10.11
C LEU A 659 20.69 -19.78 9.20
N GLU A 660 20.43 -19.79 7.89
CA GLU A 660 21.43 -20.14 6.88
C GLU A 660 21.98 -18.86 6.26
N LEU A 661 23.17 -18.49 6.68
CA LEU A 661 23.90 -17.35 6.16
C LEU A 661 24.65 -17.78 4.89
N ASP A 662 24.28 -17.23 3.75
CA ASP A 662 25.07 -17.35 2.54
C ASP A 662 26.03 -16.14 2.37
N SER A 663 26.97 -16.26 1.42
CA SER A 663 27.98 -15.23 1.17
C SER A 663 27.34 -13.93 0.64
N VAL A 664 26.20 -14.02 -0.04
CA VAL A 664 25.49 -12.88 -0.62
C VAL A 664 24.85 -12.06 0.49
N TRP A 665 24.18 -12.69 1.45
CA TRP A 665 23.56 -12.00 2.58
C TRP A 665 24.62 -11.35 3.49
N VAL A 666 25.75 -12.03 3.74
CA VAL A 666 26.84 -11.53 4.57
C VAL A 666 27.52 -10.32 3.93
N ALA A 667 27.75 -10.34 2.62
CA ALA A 667 28.32 -9.23 1.89
C ALA A 667 27.41 -7.98 1.91
N GLY A 668 26.08 -8.21 1.86
CA GLY A 668 25.09 -7.16 1.74
C GLY A 668 25.12 -6.46 0.37
N GLU A 669 24.17 -5.60 0.14
CA GLU A 669 24.14 -4.73 -1.04
C GLU A 669 25.22 -3.66 -0.87
N THR A 670 26.10 -3.50 -1.87
CA THR A 670 27.03 -2.35 -1.90
C THR A 670 26.20 -1.08 -1.95
N PRO A 671 26.44 -0.08 -1.08
CA PRO A 671 25.71 1.18 -1.17
C PRO A 671 25.83 1.72 -2.60
N GLU A 672 24.71 1.96 -3.27
CA GLU A 672 24.72 2.76 -4.50
C GLU A 672 25.33 4.10 -4.11
N THR A 673 26.59 4.32 -4.51
CA THR A 673 27.17 5.64 -4.47
C THR A 673 26.35 6.49 -5.41
N TYR A 674 25.44 7.29 -4.87
CA TYR A 674 24.89 8.41 -5.63
C TYR A 674 26.09 9.19 -6.17
N PRO A 675 26.17 9.47 -7.46
CA PRO A 675 27.11 10.46 -7.95
C PRO A 675 26.71 11.78 -7.29
N SER A 676 27.40 12.11 -6.20
CA SER A 676 27.40 13.45 -5.66
C SER A 676 28.11 14.33 -6.68
N GLY A 677 27.35 15.05 -7.47
CA GLY A 677 27.89 16.10 -8.32
C GLY A 677 28.04 15.70 -9.78
N LEU A 678 27.15 16.15 -10.58
CA LEU A 678 27.34 17.22 -11.60
C LEU A 678 25.97 17.66 -12.07
#